data_b6c6d76165f8d6eb9aa87b16e291fd65
#
_entry.id   b6c6d76165f8d6eb9aa87b16e291fd65
#
_cell.length_a   1.000
_cell.length_b   1.000
_cell.length_c   1.000
_cell.angle_alpha   90.00
_cell.angle_beta   90.00
_cell.angle_gamma   90.00
#
_symmetry.space_group_name_H-M   'P 1'
#
loop_
_entity.id
_entity.type
_entity.pdbx_description
1 polymer ?
#
loop_
_entity_poly.entity_id
_entity_poly.type
_entity_poly.pdbx_seq_one_letter_code
_entity_poly.pdbx_strand_id
1 'polypeptide(L)'
;MQSINAQHRSGISGYVKNADGPIADATVIIRGTERGTVTNKKGYFELSRVGQSKVTIVVSYSGYLTQTQEVLPGASKLLEFTLAKDERQLQDVTVTAVNKAREVKHSGFSVNVVETKQFANTTADINQVLNLTTGIRIREQGGLGSNFNFSINGLSGKSVKYFIDGVPVEVLGSAMSLNNIPVNLSERIEAYKGVVPVHLGSDAMGGAINIITSQKQTNYIDASYSYGSFNTHRASFTGQYTHQKTGIQVKGTAFYNYSGNNYTMKDVEILEGGVRHGNEITDLNGAVFVRTDAKRFHDRYQSAMGQIEIGLAEKKWADALFLGVGYSQGMQDLQTGFEQTIVYGNVTRKSSALSGSLRYKKDNLFVHGLSLNIFASQSRDSYLTADTLYRQYYWDGTWTVKSSSEMNSIKSLSRMSRPKTFARANLSYAINEQHSVNFNYTIDRVKNENYNELVTSEDPQPGLLNKQIAGLAYQQELLDKRWVNTFFGKYYGLNLTANKWINNEYTAISQSQPNYGYGIATRYKILPEWGVKASYEKAFRLQEVDEVFGDGLNVQPNPDLKPEHSNNFNVGMYYGKTLRERHRFYIEASGFYRNAADFIYPVPDQRSKALKNENKSSVRITGMEAELRYDYMNLLSFNVNLTYQNAVNTTKFGGTTSSTPEATYLNKIPNQPWLFGNAGLSIGKNDLLGKDTRLQFNWYTQYVHWFYLTWEAYGNANGKSDIPNQLVHNATLTYSLQNGKYNISAECRNLSDNPAFDNFRLQKPGRAFSMKFRYFLR
;
A
#
# COMPACT_ATOMS: atom_id res chain seq x y z
N MET A 1 -10.71 62.24 53.87
CA MET A 1 -11.38 62.08 52.54
C MET A 1 -10.41 61.50 51.59
N GLN A 2 -10.45 60.17 51.37
CA GLN A 2 -9.64 59.48 50.35
C GLN A 2 -10.46 59.46 49.09
N SER A 3 -9.94 60.09 48.04
CA SER A 3 -10.50 60.02 46.67
C SER A 3 -10.26 58.69 46.07
N ILE A 4 -11.29 57.91 45.86
CA ILE A 4 -11.24 56.66 45.10
C ILE A 4 -11.09 57.00 43.58
N ASN A 5 -9.91 56.80 43.02
CA ASN A 5 -9.70 56.88 41.59
C ASN A 5 -10.44 55.70 40.89
N ALA A 6 -11.56 56.00 40.25
CA ALA A 6 -12.24 55.08 39.36
C ALA A 6 -11.38 54.89 38.13
N GLN A 7 -10.66 53.73 38.02
CA GLN A 7 -9.99 53.30 36.79
C GLN A 7 -11.04 53.09 35.70
N HIS A 8 -11.07 53.99 34.70
CA HIS A 8 -11.81 53.78 33.46
C HIS A 8 -11.30 52.53 32.77
N ARG A 9 -12.10 51.47 32.85
CA ARG A 9 -11.80 50.22 32.13
C ARG A 9 -12.25 50.39 30.68
N SER A 10 -11.28 50.54 29.76
CA SER A 10 -11.53 50.65 28.33
C SER A 10 -11.87 49.29 27.72
N GLY A 11 -12.90 49.25 26.89
CA GLY A 11 -13.29 48.08 26.06
C GLY A 11 -12.96 48.32 24.57
N ILE A 12 -12.84 47.26 23.82
CA ILE A 12 -12.71 47.25 22.37
C ILE A 12 -13.90 46.48 21.81
N SER A 13 -14.65 47.07 20.88
CA SER A 13 -15.80 46.43 20.25
C SER A 13 -15.78 46.64 18.72
N GLY A 14 -16.44 45.76 17.98
CA GLY A 14 -16.49 45.86 16.53
C GLY A 14 -17.34 44.77 15.87
N TYR A 15 -17.28 44.77 14.56
CA TYR A 15 -18.00 43.83 13.71
C TYR A 15 -17.02 43.06 12.79
N VAL A 16 -17.32 41.80 12.57
CA VAL A 16 -16.64 40.93 11.62
C VAL A 16 -17.65 40.52 10.53
N LYS A 17 -17.32 40.80 9.30
CA LYS A 17 -18.16 40.50 8.11
C LYS A 17 -17.33 39.91 6.97
N ASN A 18 -17.98 39.34 5.99
CA ASN A 18 -17.42 38.99 4.70
C ASN A 18 -18.23 39.65 3.56
N ALA A 19 -17.99 39.29 2.32
CA ALA A 19 -18.77 39.78 1.15
C ALA A 19 -20.26 39.38 1.20
N ASP A 20 -20.59 38.29 1.89
CA ASP A 20 -21.93 37.70 1.97
C ASP A 20 -22.72 38.20 3.21
N GLY A 21 -22.08 38.86 4.21
CA GLY A 21 -22.72 39.38 5.41
C GLY A 21 -21.89 39.18 6.69
N PRO A 22 -22.54 39.35 7.89
CA PRO A 22 -21.86 39.18 9.15
C PRO A 22 -21.41 37.75 9.44
N ILE A 23 -20.24 37.57 10.05
CA ILE A 23 -19.68 36.26 10.42
C ILE A 23 -19.91 36.04 11.93
N ALA A 24 -20.68 35.01 12.27
CA ALA A 24 -20.81 34.51 13.63
C ALA A 24 -19.65 33.55 14.00
N ASP A 25 -19.34 33.47 15.32
CA ASP A 25 -18.32 32.55 15.87
C ASP A 25 -16.89 32.79 15.33
N ALA A 26 -16.60 33.97 14.76
CA ALA A 26 -15.23 34.38 14.44
C ALA A 26 -14.46 34.64 15.75
N THR A 27 -13.27 34.10 15.84
CA THR A 27 -12.38 34.24 16.99
C THR A 27 -11.68 35.61 16.94
N VAL A 28 -11.75 36.38 18.01
CA VAL A 28 -11.10 37.68 18.17
C VAL A 28 -10.21 37.66 19.42
N ILE A 29 -8.90 37.80 19.22
CA ILE A 29 -7.92 37.74 20.33
C ILE A 29 -6.98 38.94 20.32
N ILE A 30 -6.44 39.27 21.50
CA ILE A 30 -5.35 40.23 21.64
C ILE A 30 -4.02 39.48 21.49
N ARG A 31 -3.23 39.83 20.49
CA ARG A 31 -1.95 39.17 20.16
C ARG A 31 -1.02 39.12 21.38
N GLY A 32 -0.47 37.91 21.65
CA GLY A 32 0.46 37.67 22.75
C GLY A 32 -0.21 37.55 24.14
N THR A 33 -1.56 37.41 24.20
CA THR A 33 -2.30 37.16 25.43
C THR A 33 -3.30 36.02 25.22
N GLU A 34 -3.80 35.44 26.33
CA GLU A 34 -4.91 34.45 26.29
C GLU A 34 -6.30 35.12 26.26
N ARG A 35 -6.36 36.44 26.08
CA ARG A 35 -7.62 37.20 26.08
C ARG A 35 -8.22 37.21 24.68
N GLY A 36 -9.44 36.70 24.58
CA GLY A 36 -10.21 36.66 23.35
C GLY A 36 -11.71 36.56 23.60
N THR A 37 -12.45 36.71 22.54
CA THR A 37 -13.92 36.53 22.48
C THR A 37 -14.28 35.95 21.12
N VAL A 38 -15.54 35.59 20.91
CA VAL A 38 -16.09 35.19 19.61
C VAL A 38 -17.21 36.12 19.20
N THR A 39 -17.42 36.29 17.91
CA THR A 39 -18.51 37.13 17.39
C THR A 39 -19.87 36.43 17.56
N ASN A 40 -20.90 37.23 17.81
CA ASN A 40 -22.29 36.78 17.89
C ASN A 40 -22.93 36.61 16.49
N LYS A 41 -24.20 36.21 16.39
CA LYS A 41 -24.94 36.03 15.13
C LYS A 41 -25.01 37.28 14.23
N LYS A 42 -24.74 38.47 14.76
CA LYS A 42 -24.67 39.73 14.00
C LYS A 42 -23.24 40.12 13.65
N GLY A 43 -22.25 39.20 13.86
CA GLY A 43 -20.85 39.49 13.69
C GLY A 43 -20.22 40.41 14.71
N TYR A 44 -20.95 40.81 15.80
CA TYR A 44 -20.49 41.74 16.82
C TYR A 44 -19.63 41.02 17.86
N PHE A 45 -18.53 41.68 18.25
CA PHE A 45 -17.68 41.27 19.38
C PHE A 45 -17.40 42.40 20.36
N GLU A 46 -17.10 42.04 21.59
CA GLU A 46 -16.68 42.97 22.65
C GLU A 46 -15.60 42.33 23.50
N LEU A 47 -14.48 43.03 23.65
CA LEU A 47 -13.38 42.71 24.56
C LEU A 47 -13.36 43.75 25.70
N SER A 48 -13.82 43.38 26.87
CA SER A 48 -13.85 44.25 28.06
C SER A 48 -12.53 44.16 28.83
N ARG A 49 -12.22 45.23 29.62
CA ARG A 49 -11.06 45.31 30.51
C ARG A 49 -9.69 45.24 29.79
N VAL A 50 -9.57 45.86 28.64
CA VAL A 50 -8.29 45.99 27.92
C VAL A 50 -7.50 47.16 28.55
N GLY A 51 -6.18 46.98 28.71
CA GLY A 51 -5.30 48.05 29.26
C GLY A 51 -5.23 49.26 28.32
N GLN A 52 -4.67 50.37 28.78
CA GLN A 52 -4.60 51.62 27.98
C GLN A 52 -3.48 51.65 26.91
N SER A 53 -2.61 50.63 26.85
CA SER A 53 -1.55 50.52 25.85
C SER A 53 -2.07 50.03 24.52
N LYS A 54 -1.41 50.41 23.44
CA LYS A 54 -1.67 49.96 22.07
C LYS A 54 -1.62 48.42 21.99
N VAL A 55 -2.69 47.81 21.49
CA VAL A 55 -2.82 46.34 21.33
C VAL A 55 -3.09 45.97 19.89
N THR A 56 -2.66 44.79 19.48
CA THR A 56 -2.97 44.22 18.18
C THR A 56 -4.11 43.23 18.32
N ILE A 57 -5.24 43.54 17.70
CA ILE A 57 -6.39 42.62 17.58
C ILE A 57 -6.14 41.69 16.39
N VAL A 58 -6.32 40.39 16.60
CA VAL A 58 -6.26 39.34 15.60
C VAL A 58 -7.65 38.75 15.47
N VAL A 59 -8.20 38.77 14.26
CA VAL A 59 -9.50 38.18 13.93
C VAL A 59 -9.30 37.04 12.97
N SER A 60 -9.79 35.85 13.33
CA SER A 60 -9.69 34.64 12.51
C SER A 60 -11.02 33.89 12.47
N TYR A 61 -11.32 33.32 11.31
CA TYR A 61 -12.47 32.46 11.10
C TYR A 61 -12.10 31.35 10.12
N SER A 62 -12.59 30.15 10.34
CA SER A 62 -12.26 29.01 9.47
C SER A 62 -12.71 29.28 8.04
N GLY A 63 -11.80 29.20 7.07
CA GLY A 63 -12.09 29.52 5.66
C GLY A 63 -11.79 30.95 5.22
N TYR A 64 -11.22 31.77 6.09
CA TYR A 64 -10.96 33.18 5.81
C TYR A 64 -9.53 33.59 6.19
N LEU A 65 -8.98 34.57 5.49
CA LEU A 65 -7.69 35.18 5.80
C LEU A 65 -7.76 35.91 7.14
N THR A 66 -6.85 35.56 8.04
CA THR A 66 -6.71 36.21 9.34
C THR A 66 -6.37 37.70 9.14
N GLN A 67 -7.12 38.59 9.75
CA GLN A 67 -6.83 40.02 9.75
C GLN A 67 -6.27 40.48 11.11
N THR A 68 -5.37 41.43 11.06
CA THR A 68 -4.79 42.06 12.25
C THR A 68 -4.89 43.59 12.16
N GLN A 69 -5.24 44.23 13.28
CA GLN A 69 -5.32 45.69 13.38
C GLN A 69 -4.76 46.15 14.71
N GLU A 70 -3.91 47.17 14.67
CA GLU A 70 -3.44 47.82 15.90
C GLU A 70 -4.45 48.86 16.39
N VAL A 71 -4.79 48.82 17.65
CA VAL A 71 -5.84 49.66 18.26
C VAL A 71 -5.36 50.21 19.58
N LEU A 72 -5.69 51.48 19.83
CA LEU A 72 -5.55 52.07 21.15
C LEU A 72 -6.89 51.93 21.90
N PRO A 73 -6.93 51.20 23.02
CA PRO A 73 -8.17 51.00 23.78
C PRO A 73 -8.70 52.31 24.34
N GLY A 74 -10.04 52.52 24.29
CA GLY A 74 -10.68 53.75 24.72
C GLY A 74 -11.05 54.73 23.62
N ALA A 75 -10.66 54.52 22.39
CA ALA A 75 -11.21 55.25 21.23
C ALA A 75 -12.64 54.76 20.97
N SER A 76 -13.62 55.63 20.98
CA SER A 76 -15.07 55.35 20.80
C SER A 76 -15.45 54.85 19.39
N LYS A 77 -14.54 54.33 18.63
CA LYS A 77 -14.77 53.86 17.24
C LYS A 77 -14.94 52.35 17.21
N LEU A 78 -16.11 51.89 16.73
CA LEU A 78 -16.35 50.50 16.42
C LEU A 78 -15.39 50.04 15.34
N LEU A 79 -14.70 48.92 15.57
CA LEU A 79 -13.82 48.30 14.60
C LEU A 79 -14.60 47.52 13.55
N GLU A 80 -14.18 47.56 12.33
CA GLU A 80 -14.73 46.72 11.27
C GLU A 80 -13.63 45.86 10.68
N PHE A 81 -13.88 44.53 10.65
CA PHE A 81 -13.03 43.54 9.98
C PHE A 81 -13.82 42.92 8.85
N THR A 82 -13.33 43.05 7.63
CA THR A 82 -13.92 42.38 6.46
C THR A 82 -12.98 41.23 6.05
N LEU A 83 -13.34 39.99 6.42
CA LEU A 83 -12.54 38.83 6.13
C LEU A 83 -12.74 38.41 4.67
N ALA A 84 -11.66 38.30 3.93
CA ALA A 84 -11.65 37.71 2.59
C ALA A 84 -11.58 36.18 2.73
N LYS A 85 -12.32 35.44 1.89
CA LYS A 85 -12.20 33.99 1.82
C LYS A 85 -10.74 33.61 1.54
N ASP A 86 -10.21 32.72 2.36
CA ASP A 86 -8.86 32.22 2.17
C ASP A 86 -8.84 31.17 1.07
N GLU A 87 -8.62 31.62 -0.16
CA GLU A 87 -8.41 30.74 -1.30
C GLU A 87 -7.16 29.83 -1.14
N ARG A 88 -6.31 30.13 -0.11
CA ARG A 88 -5.12 29.34 0.25
C ARG A 88 -5.44 28.17 1.19
N GLN A 89 -6.66 28.04 1.76
CA GLN A 89 -6.99 26.89 2.63
C GLN A 89 -6.88 25.53 1.92
N LEU A 90 -6.97 25.49 0.60
CA LEU A 90 -6.49 24.33 -0.18
C LEU A 90 -4.97 24.14 -0.06
N GLN A 91 -4.20 25.20 0.26
CA GLN A 91 -2.74 25.12 0.47
C GLN A 91 -2.38 24.74 1.91
N ASP A 92 -3.09 25.17 2.97
CA ASP A 92 -2.77 24.87 4.36
C ASP A 92 -2.99 23.40 4.72
N VAL A 93 -4.03 22.79 4.17
CA VAL A 93 -4.26 21.35 4.25
C VAL A 93 -3.16 20.58 3.50
N THR A 94 -2.70 21.12 2.37
CA THR A 94 -1.56 20.59 1.62
C THR A 94 -0.26 20.76 2.39
N VAL A 95 -0.06 21.87 3.09
CA VAL A 95 1.16 22.15 3.89
C VAL A 95 1.29 21.20 5.08
N THR A 96 0.20 20.88 5.79
CA THR A 96 0.25 19.95 6.94
C THR A 96 0.52 18.50 6.50
N ALA A 97 -0.11 18.06 5.41
CA ALA A 97 0.13 16.72 4.85
C ALA A 97 1.56 16.60 4.28
N VAL A 98 2.04 17.63 3.58
CA VAL A 98 3.42 17.73 3.07
C VAL A 98 4.42 17.75 4.23
N ASN A 99 4.11 18.38 5.35
CA ASN A 99 4.99 18.38 6.52
C ASN A 99 5.11 16.98 7.14
N LYS A 100 4.01 16.25 7.32
CA LYS A 100 4.04 14.86 7.81
C LYS A 100 4.76 13.92 6.84
N ALA A 101 4.50 14.01 5.56
CA ALA A 101 5.18 13.23 4.53
C ALA A 101 6.70 13.48 4.55
N ARG A 102 7.11 14.75 4.71
CA ARG A 102 8.52 15.14 4.82
C ARG A 102 9.15 14.65 6.12
N GLU A 103 8.43 14.72 7.23
CA GLU A 103 8.89 14.23 8.53
C GLU A 103 9.18 12.73 8.48
N VAL A 104 8.26 11.92 7.92
CA VAL A 104 8.46 10.48 7.72
C VAL A 104 9.64 10.23 6.78
N LYS A 105 9.72 10.91 5.64
CA LYS A 105 10.81 10.77 4.66
C LYS A 105 12.17 11.14 5.26
N HIS A 106 12.22 12.08 6.22
CA HIS A 106 13.41 12.50 6.94
C HIS A 106 13.63 11.78 8.28
N SER A 107 12.93 10.68 8.54
CA SER A 107 13.23 9.80 9.69
C SER A 107 14.57 9.07 9.48
N GLY A 108 15.06 8.36 10.49
CA GLY A 108 16.25 7.52 10.38
C GLY A 108 16.08 6.27 9.51
N PHE A 109 14.84 5.92 9.18
CA PHE A 109 14.51 4.77 8.33
C PHE A 109 14.74 5.07 6.85
N SER A 110 15.06 4.04 6.06
CA SER A 110 14.99 4.13 4.60
C SER A 110 13.53 4.01 4.18
N VAL A 111 12.88 5.13 3.86
CA VAL A 111 11.45 5.18 3.55
C VAL A 111 11.18 6.11 2.38
N ASN A 112 10.36 5.62 1.44
CA ASN A 112 9.77 6.45 0.40
C ASN A 112 8.35 6.84 0.79
N VAL A 113 8.01 8.10 0.55
CA VAL A 113 6.66 8.63 0.80
C VAL A 113 6.09 9.16 -0.51
N VAL A 114 4.98 8.58 -0.94
CA VAL A 114 4.27 8.96 -2.16
C VAL A 114 2.96 9.63 -1.79
N GLU A 115 2.79 10.89 -2.16
CA GLU A 115 1.52 11.60 -2.04
C GLU A 115 0.58 11.16 -3.16
N THR A 116 -0.55 10.55 -2.79
CA THR A 116 -1.46 9.92 -3.76
C THR A 116 -2.37 10.90 -4.48
N LYS A 117 -2.46 12.14 -4.01
CA LYS A 117 -3.32 13.18 -4.58
C LYS A 117 -3.10 13.38 -6.09
N GLN A 118 -1.86 13.30 -6.56
CA GLN A 118 -1.52 13.43 -7.99
C GLN A 118 -2.09 12.31 -8.87
N PHE A 119 -2.37 11.13 -8.29
CA PHE A 119 -2.92 9.98 -8.98
C PHE A 119 -4.43 9.80 -8.75
N ALA A 120 -5.05 10.57 -7.85
CA ALA A 120 -6.44 10.36 -7.43
C ALA A 120 -7.46 10.44 -8.59
N ASN A 121 -7.14 11.21 -9.62
CA ASN A 121 -7.98 11.35 -10.82
C ASN A 121 -7.62 10.36 -11.94
N THR A 122 -6.57 9.55 -11.80
CA THR A 122 -6.19 8.52 -12.77
C THR A 122 -6.92 7.20 -12.50
N THR A 123 -6.85 6.24 -13.41
CA THR A 123 -7.36 4.88 -13.21
C THR A 123 -6.35 3.97 -12.49
N ALA A 124 -5.21 4.52 -12.07
CA ALA A 124 -4.17 3.78 -11.36
C ALA A 124 -4.70 3.18 -10.05
N ASP A 125 -4.22 1.99 -9.72
CA ASP A 125 -4.34 1.36 -8.42
C ASP A 125 -3.06 1.57 -7.59
N ILE A 126 -3.08 1.08 -6.36
CA ILE A 126 -1.96 1.22 -5.43
C ILE A 126 -0.70 0.54 -5.97
N ASN A 127 -0.82 -0.64 -6.61
CA ASN A 127 0.32 -1.35 -7.19
C ASN A 127 1.03 -0.52 -8.26
N GLN A 128 0.26 0.12 -9.13
CA GLN A 128 0.81 0.93 -10.22
C GLN A 128 1.55 2.16 -9.69
N VAL A 129 1.03 2.80 -8.64
CA VAL A 129 1.72 3.92 -7.98
C VAL A 129 3.01 3.46 -7.29
N LEU A 130 2.97 2.33 -6.60
CA LEU A 130 4.15 1.78 -5.94
C LEU A 130 5.22 1.34 -6.93
N ASN A 131 4.84 0.82 -8.09
CA ASN A 131 5.77 0.40 -9.13
C ASN A 131 6.56 1.58 -9.76
N LEU A 132 6.10 2.82 -9.56
CA LEU A 132 6.83 4.05 -9.92
C LEU A 132 7.79 4.53 -8.83
N THR A 133 7.86 3.83 -7.69
CA THR A 133 8.61 4.24 -6.50
C THR A 133 10.00 3.61 -6.49
N THR A 134 10.99 4.37 -6.08
CA THR A 134 12.41 3.96 -6.03
C THR A 134 12.60 2.71 -5.15
N GLY A 135 13.33 1.72 -5.64
CA GLY A 135 13.63 0.48 -4.90
C GLY A 135 12.49 -0.53 -4.85
N ILE A 136 11.35 -0.23 -5.47
CA ILE A 136 10.16 -1.10 -5.46
C ILE A 136 9.89 -1.61 -6.86
N ARG A 137 9.66 -2.91 -6.98
CA ARG A 137 9.19 -3.55 -8.19
C ARG A 137 8.00 -4.44 -7.89
N ILE A 138 6.92 -4.25 -8.63
CA ILE A 138 5.74 -5.11 -8.57
C ILE A 138 5.68 -5.93 -9.83
N ARG A 139 5.61 -7.24 -9.68
CA ARG A 139 5.56 -8.21 -10.75
C ARG A 139 4.17 -8.84 -10.80
N GLU A 140 3.37 -8.40 -11.75
CA GLU A 140 2.00 -8.87 -11.96
C GLU A 140 2.00 -10.05 -12.93
N GLN A 141 1.05 -10.97 -12.77
CA GLN A 141 0.92 -12.17 -13.58
C GLN A 141 -0.07 -12.03 -14.74
N GLY A 142 -0.59 -10.83 -14.99
CA GLY A 142 -1.57 -10.61 -16.06
C GLY A 142 -2.34 -9.32 -15.92
N GLY A 143 -3.64 -9.38 -16.24
CA GLY A 143 -4.58 -8.27 -16.17
C GLY A 143 -5.09 -7.96 -14.76
N LEU A 144 -6.19 -7.24 -14.67
CA LEU A 144 -6.82 -6.87 -13.40
C LEU A 144 -7.16 -8.12 -12.58
N GLY A 145 -6.84 -8.10 -11.29
CA GLY A 145 -7.10 -9.21 -10.36
C GLY A 145 -6.09 -10.35 -10.43
N SER A 146 -5.10 -10.30 -11.33
CA SER A 146 -4.01 -11.28 -11.35
C SER A 146 -3.18 -11.23 -10.08
N ASN A 147 -2.56 -12.35 -9.72
CA ASN A 147 -1.61 -12.40 -8.63
C ASN A 147 -0.41 -11.47 -8.93
N PHE A 148 0.22 -10.99 -7.87
CA PHE A 148 1.41 -10.15 -7.98
C PHE A 148 2.39 -10.46 -6.84
N ASN A 149 3.66 -10.19 -7.11
CA ASN A 149 4.73 -10.25 -6.13
C ASN A 149 5.39 -8.89 -5.98
N PHE A 150 5.54 -8.44 -4.74
CA PHE A 150 6.36 -7.28 -4.41
C PHE A 150 7.82 -7.67 -4.28
N SER A 151 8.69 -6.76 -4.72
CA SER A 151 10.11 -6.80 -4.41
C SER A 151 10.53 -5.42 -3.90
N ILE A 152 11.13 -5.39 -2.72
CA ILE A 152 11.77 -4.20 -2.15
C ILE A 152 13.25 -4.53 -1.94
N ASN A 153 14.13 -3.82 -2.64
CA ASN A 153 15.57 -4.03 -2.56
C ASN A 153 15.97 -5.52 -2.68
N GLY A 154 15.34 -6.25 -3.61
CA GLY A 154 15.61 -7.65 -3.93
C GLY A 154 14.95 -8.68 -3.00
N LEU A 155 14.44 -8.30 -1.83
CA LEU A 155 13.60 -9.18 -1.02
C LEU A 155 12.16 -9.14 -1.54
N SER A 156 11.55 -10.29 -1.77
CA SER A 156 10.30 -10.40 -2.50
C SER A 156 9.28 -11.31 -1.81
N GLY A 157 8.06 -11.32 -2.36
CA GLY A 157 6.97 -12.19 -1.90
C GLY A 157 6.47 -11.79 -0.51
N LYS A 158 6.32 -12.79 0.34
CA LYS A 158 5.77 -12.63 1.70
C LYS A 158 6.71 -11.90 2.69
N SER A 159 7.96 -11.59 2.27
CA SER A 159 8.90 -10.77 3.05
C SER A 159 8.48 -9.29 3.12
N VAL A 160 7.60 -8.85 2.22
CA VAL A 160 7.02 -7.50 2.21
C VAL A 160 5.60 -7.56 2.75
N LYS A 161 5.27 -6.71 3.72
CA LYS A 161 3.94 -6.63 4.34
C LYS A 161 3.23 -5.33 3.98
N TYR A 162 1.89 -5.40 3.88
CA TYR A 162 1.05 -4.27 3.49
C TYR A 162 0.06 -3.92 4.59
N PHE A 163 -0.12 -2.61 4.80
CA PHE A 163 -0.97 -2.07 5.85
C PHE A 163 -1.85 -0.95 5.31
N ILE A 164 -3.03 -0.81 5.89
CA ILE A 164 -3.87 0.39 5.80
C ILE A 164 -3.99 0.96 7.21
N ASP A 165 -3.49 2.17 7.42
CA ASP A 165 -3.43 2.82 8.74
C ASP A 165 -2.77 1.93 9.81
N GLY A 166 -1.74 1.18 9.42
CA GLY A 166 -1.03 0.22 10.27
C GLY A 166 -1.78 -1.08 10.57
N VAL A 167 -2.91 -1.36 9.93
CA VAL A 167 -3.63 -2.64 9.99
C VAL A 167 -3.26 -3.47 8.77
N PRO A 168 -2.84 -4.76 8.92
CA PRO A 168 -2.53 -5.59 7.76
C PRO A 168 -3.71 -5.71 6.80
N VAL A 169 -3.47 -5.54 5.49
CA VAL A 169 -4.54 -5.58 4.47
C VAL A 169 -5.28 -6.92 4.47
N GLU A 170 -4.59 -8.00 4.77
CA GLU A 170 -5.11 -9.37 4.83
C GLU A 170 -6.21 -9.58 5.89
N VAL A 171 -6.30 -8.67 6.86
CA VAL A 171 -7.32 -8.70 7.94
C VAL A 171 -8.65 -8.14 7.47
N LEU A 172 -8.64 -7.38 6.38
CA LEU A 172 -9.81 -6.66 5.86
C LEU A 172 -10.63 -7.49 4.85
N GLY A 173 -10.17 -8.72 4.55
CA GLY A 173 -10.87 -9.68 3.70
C GLY A 173 -10.19 -9.99 2.37
N SER A 174 -10.57 -11.10 1.76
CA SER A 174 -9.92 -11.70 0.59
C SER A 174 -9.96 -10.84 -0.68
N ALA A 175 -10.95 -9.95 -0.85
CA ALA A 175 -11.00 -9.01 -1.97
C ALA A 175 -10.15 -7.74 -1.76
N MET A 176 -9.61 -7.54 -0.56
CA MET A 176 -8.71 -6.43 -0.23
C MET A 176 -7.30 -6.73 -0.71
N SER A 177 -7.08 -6.54 -2.00
CA SER A 177 -5.77 -6.63 -2.65
C SER A 177 -5.34 -5.26 -3.15
N LEU A 178 -4.05 -4.94 -3.14
CA LEU A 178 -3.55 -3.61 -3.50
C LEU A 178 -3.87 -3.20 -4.94
N ASN A 179 -4.03 -4.17 -5.86
CA ASN A 179 -4.48 -3.90 -7.23
C ASN A 179 -6.00 -3.63 -7.34
N ASN A 180 -6.75 -3.89 -6.28
CA ASN A 180 -8.20 -3.60 -6.20
C ASN A 180 -8.50 -2.25 -5.55
N ILE A 181 -7.60 -1.75 -4.69
CA ILE A 181 -7.82 -0.53 -3.91
C ILE A 181 -7.57 0.69 -4.80
N PRO A 182 -8.60 1.53 -5.04
CA PRO A 182 -8.44 2.77 -5.79
C PRO A 182 -7.54 3.77 -5.04
N VAL A 183 -6.65 4.44 -5.77
CA VAL A 183 -5.68 5.39 -5.18
C VAL A 183 -6.34 6.56 -4.46
N ASN A 184 -7.53 7.00 -4.90
CA ASN A 184 -8.24 8.11 -4.28
C ASN A 184 -8.73 7.83 -2.83
N LEU A 185 -8.68 6.57 -2.37
CA LEU A 185 -8.96 6.21 -0.96
C LEU A 185 -7.77 6.50 -0.04
N SER A 186 -6.59 6.79 -0.58
CA SER A 186 -5.37 7.05 0.19
C SER A 186 -4.95 8.53 0.13
N GLU A 187 -4.34 9.02 1.21
CA GLU A 187 -3.72 10.35 1.30
C GLU A 187 -2.23 10.27 0.91
N ARG A 188 -1.56 9.23 1.40
CA ARG A 188 -0.15 8.93 1.07
C ARG A 188 0.14 7.45 1.26
N ILE A 189 1.22 7.02 0.66
CA ILE A 189 1.78 5.67 0.83
C ILE A 189 3.19 5.81 1.39
N GLU A 190 3.48 5.10 2.47
CA GLU A 190 4.78 5.03 3.11
C GLU A 190 5.38 3.64 2.83
N ALA A 191 6.53 3.60 2.18
CA ALA A 191 7.21 2.35 1.83
C ALA A 191 8.56 2.27 2.57
N TYR A 192 8.61 1.50 3.64
CA TYR A 192 9.79 1.23 4.46
C TYR A 192 10.62 0.09 3.85
N LYS A 193 11.92 0.29 3.69
CA LYS A 193 12.81 -0.62 2.96
C LYS A 193 13.78 -1.33 3.90
N GLY A 194 13.60 -2.62 4.10
CA GLY A 194 14.47 -3.51 4.87
C GLY A 194 14.43 -3.34 6.38
N VAL A 195 14.25 -2.12 6.89
CA VAL A 195 14.15 -1.82 8.33
C VAL A 195 12.79 -1.19 8.59
N VAL A 196 11.99 -1.82 9.46
CA VAL A 196 10.58 -1.48 9.65
C VAL A 196 10.30 -0.99 11.06
N PRO A 197 9.62 0.17 11.24
CA PRO A 197 9.29 0.71 12.55
C PRO A 197 8.44 -0.23 13.40
N VAL A 198 8.69 -0.22 14.70
CA VAL A 198 7.99 -1.08 15.69
C VAL A 198 6.49 -0.87 15.70
N HIS A 199 6.02 0.37 15.49
CA HIS A 199 4.58 0.68 15.55
C HIS A 199 3.74 -0.04 14.48
N LEU A 200 4.36 -0.61 13.43
CA LEU A 200 3.65 -1.43 12.46
C LEU A 200 3.43 -2.87 12.95
N GLY A 201 4.15 -3.32 13.98
CA GLY A 201 3.93 -4.63 14.62
C GLY A 201 4.04 -5.80 13.65
N SER A 202 5.12 -5.85 12.88
CA SER A 202 5.23 -6.72 11.72
C SER A 202 6.51 -7.57 11.73
N ASP A 203 6.40 -8.76 11.12
CA ASP A 203 7.49 -9.64 10.72
C ASP A 203 7.99 -9.35 9.29
N ALA A 204 7.89 -8.10 8.83
CA ALA A 204 8.31 -7.66 7.50
C ALA A 204 9.84 -7.60 7.41
N MET A 205 10.46 -8.66 6.91
CA MET A 205 11.92 -8.75 6.73
C MET A 205 12.41 -7.92 5.53
N GLY A 206 11.65 -7.89 4.44
CA GLY A 206 11.98 -7.15 3.21
C GLY A 206 11.58 -5.69 3.24
N GLY A 207 10.55 -5.35 3.99
CA GLY A 207 9.99 -4.02 4.09
C GLY A 207 8.49 -4.00 4.32
N ALA A 208 7.96 -2.81 4.56
CA ALA A 208 6.53 -2.61 4.82
C ALA A 208 5.98 -1.45 3.98
N ILE A 209 4.78 -1.64 3.45
CA ILE A 209 4.02 -0.62 2.74
C ILE A 209 2.83 -0.26 3.60
N ASN A 210 2.73 1.00 4.01
CA ASN A 210 1.62 1.50 4.82
C ASN A 210 0.84 2.56 4.06
N ILE A 211 -0.39 2.24 3.70
CA ILE A 211 -1.32 3.13 3.02
C ILE A 211 -2.04 3.95 4.08
N ILE A 212 -1.83 5.25 4.08
CA ILE A 212 -2.48 6.16 5.02
C ILE A 212 -3.73 6.72 4.36
N THR A 213 -4.89 6.46 4.98
CA THR A 213 -6.16 7.06 4.57
C THR A 213 -6.32 8.45 5.16
N SER A 214 -7.28 9.23 4.64
CA SER A 214 -7.54 10.56 5.20
C SER A 214 -8.01 10.46 6.64
N GLN A 215 -7.24 11.05 7.55
CA GLN A 215 -7.53 11.10 8.98
C GLN A 215 -8.30 12.39 9.37
N LYS A 216 -8.73 13.18 8.38
CA LYS A 216 -9.43 14.45 8.63
C LYS A 216 -10.86 14.21 9.08
N GLN A 217 -11.33 15.02 9.99
CA GLN A 217 -12.69 14.93 10.52
C GLN A 217 -13.72 15.70 9.70
N THR A 218 -13.33 16.27 8.56
CA THR A 218 -14.23 17.00 7.67
C THR A 218 -15.17 16.06 6.93
N ASN A 219 -16.43 16.48 6.78
CA ASN A 219 -17.40 15.78 5.96
C ASN A 219 -16.95 15.81 4.50
N TYR A 220 -17.02 14.67 3.82
CA TYR A 220 -16.68 14.59 2.42
C TYR A 220 -17.38 13.43 1.72
N ILE A 221 -17.49 13.55 0.41
CA ILE A 221 -17.90 12.47 -0.51
C ILE A 221 -16.89 12.43 -1.66
N ASP A 222 -16.38 11.24 -1.94
CA ASP A 222 -15.52 10.96 -3.09
C ASP A 222 -16.07 9.75 -3.84
N ALA A 223 -16.59 9.96 -5.02
CA ALA A 223 -17.14 8.92 -5.86
C ALA A 223 -16.47 8.93 -7.22
N SER A 224 -16.11 7.77 -7.76
CA SER A 224 -15.54 7.68 -9.08
C SER A 224 -16.02 6.45 -9.84
N TYR A 225 -16.04 6.58 -11.17
CA TYR A 225 -16.28 5.48 -12.09
C TYR A 225 -15.30 5.58 -13.26
N SER A 226 -14.78 4.45 -13.70
CA SER A 226 -13.97 4.37 -14.90
C SER A 226 -14.34 3.18 -15.77
N TYR A 227 -14.21 3.39 -17.08
CA TYR A 227 -14.37 2.38 -18.11
C TYR A 227 -13.14 2.35 -19.01
N GLY A 228 -12.72 1.15 -19.43
CA GLY A 228 -11.55 1.00 -20.27
C GLY A 228 -11.51 -0.27 -21.10
N SER A 229 -10.41 -0.44 -21.83
CA SER A 229 -10.12 -1.60 -22.66
C SER A 229 -10.32 -2.92 -21.91
N PHE A 230 -10.60 -4.00 -22.64
CA PHE A 230 -10.88 -5.34 -22.11
C PHE A 230 -12.13 -5.41 -21.24
N ASN A 231 -13.12 -4.53 -21.54
CA ASN A 231 -14.37 -4.39 -20.78
C ASN A 231 -14.10 -4.20 -19.29
N THR A 232 -13.19 -3.25 -18.96
CA THR A 232 -12.79 -3.01 -17.59
C THR A 232 -13.63 -1.88 -16.98
N HIS A 233 -14.29 -2.18 -15.86
CA HIS A 233 -15.10 -1.25 -15.07
C HIS A 233 -14.54 -1.15 -13.66
N ARG A 234 -14.36 0.07 -13.15
CA ARG A 234 -13.97 0.32 -11.77
C ARG A 234 -14.86 1.42 -11.19
N ALA A 235 -15.53 1.14 -10.10
CA ALA A 235 -16.30 2.10 -9.33
C ALA A 235 -15.73 2.18 -7.91
N SER A 236 -15.71 3.37 -7.34
CA SER A 236 -15.35 3.54 -5.92
C SER A 236 -16.18 4.64 -5.28
N PHE A 237 -16.44 4.46 -4.01
CA PHE A 237 -17.11 5.42 -3.15
C PHE A 237 -16.42 5.45 -1.80
N THR A 238 -16.17 6.63 -1.27
CA THR A 238 -15.85 6.84 0.13
C THR A 238 -16.53 8.13 0.60
N GLY A 239 -17.06 8.09 1.79
CA GLY A 239 -17.70 9.25 2.39
C GLY A 239 -17.60 9.22 3.90
N GLN A 240 -17.59 10.38 4.48
CA GLN A 240 -17.57 10.57 5.92
C GLN A 240 -18.51 11.69 6.31
N TYR A 241 -19.32 11.42 7.32
CA TYR A 241 -20.17 12.40 7.94
C TYR A 241 -19.92 12.44 9.43
N THR A 242 -19.68 13.63 9.99
CA THR A 242 -19.48 13.85 11.42
C THR A 242 -20.54 14.83 11.90
N HIS A 243 -21.37 14.39 12.84
CA HIS A 243 -22.36 15.26 13.49
C HIS A 243 -21.68 16.05 14.61
N GLN A 244 -21.47 17.35 14.40
CA GLN A 244 -20.64 18.22 15.24
C GLN A 244 -21.06 18.26 16.72
N LYS A 245 -22.37 18.23 17.05
CA LYS A 245 -22.84 18.33 18.44
C LYS A 245 -22.59 17.04 19.22
N THR A 246 -22.83 15.88 18.63
CA THR A 246 -22.72 14.59 19.33
C THR A 246 -21.36 13.93 19.14
N GLY A 247 -20.57 14.34 18.13
CA GLY A 247 -19.31 13.69 17.73
C GLY A 247 -19.53 12.30 17.11
N ILE A 248 -20.78 11.94 16.78
CA ILE A 248 -21.06 10.70 16.04
C ILE A 248 -20.49 10.87 14.64
N GLN A 249 -19.69 9.88 14.21
CA GLN A 249 -19.11 9.84 12.89
C GLN A 249 -19.52 8.53 12.20
N VAL A 250 -19.91 8.65 10.93
CA VAL A 250 -20.17 7.51 10.04
C VAL A 250 -19.23 7.63 8.85
N LYS A 251 -18.49 6.54 8.56
CA LYS A 251 -17.62 6.43 7.40
C LYS A 251 -18.04 5.22 6.57
N GLY A 252 -18.23 5.44 5.27
CA GLY A 252 -18.52 4.39 4.31
C GLY A 252 -17.42 4.30 3.26
N THR A 253 -16.99 3.10 2.92
CA THR A 253 -16.06 2.83 1.83
C THR A 253 -16.56 1.65 1.01
N ALA A 254 -16.61 1.78 -0.31
CA ALA A 254 -17.00 0.70 -1.20
C ALA A 254 -16.22 0.79 -2.52
N PHE A 255 -15.96 -0.36 -3.12
CA PHE A 255 -15.48 -0.43 -4.50
C PHE A 255 -16.04 -1.64 -5.24
N TYR A 256 -16.09 -1.52 -6.55
CA TYR A 256 -16.40 -2.58 -7.48
C TYR A 256 -15.42 -2.56 -8.64
N ASN A 257 -14.84 -3.71 -8.96
CA ASN A 257 -13.97 -3.90 -10.10
C ASN A 257 -14.48 -5.06 -10.94
N TYR A 258 -14.45 -4.90 -12.26
CA TYR A 258 -14.74 -5.94 -13.24
C TYR A 258 -13.80 -5.78 -14.44
N SER A 259 -13.31 -6.88 -14.97
CA SER A 259 -12.59 -6.92 -16.25
C SER A 259 -12.83 -8.25 -16.96
N GLY A 260 -13.02 -8.19 -18.26
CA GLY A 260 -13.01 -9.39 -19.11
C GLY A 260 -11.59 -9.94 -19.32
N ASN A 261 -10.56 -9.11 -19.10
CA ASN A 261 -9.13 -9.42 -19.31
C ASN A 261 -8.83 -10.12 -20.65
N ASN A 262 -9.66 -9.88 -21.66
CA ASN A 262 -9.62 -10.57 -22.96
C ASN A 262 -8.61 -9.94 -23.95
N TYR A 263 -7.45 -9.53 -23.45
CA TYR A 263 -6.38 -9.00 -24.29
C TYR A 263 -5.68 -10.10 -25.11
N THR A 264 -4.99 -9.69 -26.18
CA THR A 264 -4.26 -10.60 -27.04
C THR A 264 -2.89 -10.92 -26.44
N MET A 265 -2.60 -12.18 -26.30
CA MET A 265 -1.30 -12.74 -25.97
C MET A 265 -0.48 -12.87 -27.24
N LYS A 266 0.77 -12.46 -27.19
CA LYS A 266 1.69 -12.50 -28.33
C LYS A 266 2.53 -13.77 -28.28
N ASP A 267 2.76 -14.39 -29.44
CA ASP A 267 3.67 -15.53 -29.61
C ASP A 267 3.39 -16.65 -28.59
N VAL A 268 2.15 -17.10 -28.49
CA VAL A 268 1.74 -18.22 -27.66
C VAL A 268 1.61 -19.51 -28.48
N GLU A 269 1.71 -20.63 -27.79
CA GLU A 269 1.68 -21.95 -28.40
C GLU A 269 0.25 -22.48 -28.50
N ILE A 270 -0.19 -22.79 -29.74
CA ILE A 270 -1.46 -23.48 -30.01
C ILE A 270 -1.18 -24.81 -30.69
N LEU A 271 -2.20 -25.68 -30.68
CA LEU A 271 -2.12 -26.96 -31.41
C LEU A 271 -2.92 -26.83 -32.71
N GLU A 272 -2.25 -26.86 -33.87
CA GLU A 272 -2.85 -26.76 -35.17
C GLU A 272 -2.94 -28.16 -35.84
N GLY A 273 -4.02 -28.42 -36.59
CA GLY A 273 -4.26 -29.74 -37.19
C GLY A 273 -5.00 -30.71 -36.26
N GLY A 274 -4.84 -32.01 -36.53
CA GLY A 274 -5.59 -33.07 -35.86
C GLY A 274 -7.06 -33.14 -36.28
N VAL A 275 -7.77 -34.17 -35.81
CA VAL A 275 -9.23 -34.32 -36.03
C VAL A 275 -9.97 -33.57 -34.93
N ARG A 276 -10.90 -32.71 -35.34
CA ARG A 276 -11.62 -31.85 -34.40
C ARG A 276 -13.13 -32.10 -34.43
N HIS A 277 -13.75 -32.09 -33.26
CA HIS A 277 -15.19 -32.01 -33.10
C HIS A 277 -15.54 -30.79 -32.24
N GLY A 278 -15.88 -29.67 -32.92
CA GLY A 278 -15.97 -28.37 -32.26
C GLY A 278 -14.60 -27.90 -31.74
N ASN A 279 -14.50 -27.60 -30.46
CA ASN A 279 -13.23 -27.23 -29.82
C ASN A 279 -12.43 -28.42 -29.29
N GLU A 280 -12.98 -29.64 -29.34
CA GLU A 280 -12.30 -30.86 -28.94
C GLU A 280 -11.42 -31.37 -30.07
N ILE A 281 -10.16 -31.67 -29.77
CA ILE A 281 -9.24 -32.39 -30.66
C ILE A 281 -9.28 -33.84 -30.25
N THR A 282 -9.97 -34.66 -31.06
CA THR A 282 -10.23 -36.08 -30.79
C THR A 282 -9.13 -37.00 -31.25
N ASP A 283 -8.32 -36.58 -32.24
CA ASP A 283 -7.15 -37.30 -32.71
C ASP A 283 -6.01 -36.30 -32.98
N LEU A 284 -4.82 -36.63 -32.49
CA LEU A 284 -3.62 -35.83 -32.60
C LEU A 284 -2.78 -36.14 -33.89
N ASN A 285 -3.25 -37.06 -34.72
CA ASN A 285 -2.55 -37.37 -35.97
C ASN A 285 -2.48 -36.13 -36.89
N GLY A 286 -1.27 -35.71 -37.23
CA GLY A 286 -1.04 -34.50 -38.01
C GLY A 286 -1.17 -33.17 -37.21
N ALA A 287 -1.37 -33.24 -35.91
CA ALA A 287 -1.33 -32.04 -35.05
C ALA A 287 0.11 -31.59 -34.80
N VAL A 288 0.34 -30.27 -34.91
CA VAL A 288 1.65 -29.65 -34.69
C VAL A 288 1.51 -28.43 -33.81
N PHE A 289 2.49 -28.20 -32.95
CA PHE A 289 2.53 -26.95 -32.17
C PHE A 289 3.02 -25.81 -33.06
N VAL A 290 2.21 -24.76 -33.13
CA VAL A 290 2.56 -23.51 -33.82
C VAL A 290 2.46 -22.33 -32.89
N ARG A 291 3.28 -21.30 -33.13
CA ARG A 291 3.26 -20.07 -32.33
C ARG A 291 2.51 -18.99 -33.08
N THR A 292 1.55 -18.38 -32.41
CA THR A 292 0.70 -17.34 -32.97
C THR A 292 0.17 -16.42 -31.87
N ASP A 293 -0.45 -15.33 -32.27
CA ASP A 293 -1.18 -14.46 -31.35
C ASP A 293 -2.56 -15.05 -31.02
N ALA A 294 -2.90 -15.13 -29.75
CA ALA A 294 -4.20 -15.64 -29.30
C ALA A 294 -4.84 -14.77 -28.23
N LYS A 295 -6.15 -14.65 -28.26
CA LYS A 295 -6.92 -13.88 -27.30
C LYS A 295 -7.19 -14.68 -26.04
N ARG A 296 -7.03 -14.07 -24.85
CA ARG A 296 -7.45 -14.72 -23.61
C ARG A 296 -8.97 -14.93 -23.62
N PHE A 297 -9.44 -16.10 -23.19
CA PHE A 297 -10.84 -16.52 -23.30
C PHE A 297 -11.48 -16.92 -21.96
N HIS A 298 -10.66 -17.15 -20.91
CA HIS A 298 -11.10 -17.60 -19.58
C HIS A 298 -10.34 -16.86 -18.46
N ASP A 299 -10.42 -15.51 -18.46
CA ASP A 299 -9.67 -14.67 -17.51
C ASP A 299 -10.51 -13.55 -16.88
N ARG A 300 -11.84 -13.74 -16.85
CA ARG A 300 -12.76 -12.76 -16.25
C ARG A 300 -12.47 -12.60 -14.77
N TYR A 301 -12.45 -11.36 -14.31
CA TYR A 301 -12.27 -10.99 -12.92
C TYR A 301 -13.37 -10.05 -12.44
N GLN A 302 -13.83 -10.29 -11.21
CA GLN A 302 -14.79 -9.43 -10.53
C GLN A 302 -14.44 -9.36 -9.04
N SER A 303 -14.48 -8.18 -8.45
CA SER A 303 -14.36 -7.99 -7.00
C SER A 303 -15.24 -6.84 -6.52
N ALA A 304 -15.81 -7.00 -5.34
CA ALA A 304 -16.58 -5.97 -4.65
C ALA A 304 -16.24 -5.96 -3.16
N MET A 305 -16.26 -4.78 -2.57
CA MET A 305 -16.12 -4.59 -1.13
C MET A 305 -17.00 -3.44 -0.67
N GLY A 306 -17.62 -3.60 0.50
CA GLY A 306 -18.28 -2.55 1.25
C GLY A 306 -17.90 -2.61 2.72
N GLN A 307 -17.58 -1.47 3.30
CA GLN A 307 -17.26 -1.31 4.72
C GLN A 307 -17.98 -0.09 5.26
N ILE A 308 -18.58 -0.24 6.44
CA ILE A 308 -19.18 0.86 7.20
C ILE A 308 -18.52 0.87 8.58
N GLU A 309 -18.08 2.04 9.01
CA GLU A 309 -17.58 2.31 10.36
C GLU A 309 -18.46 3.36 11.00
N ILE A 310 -18.94 3.09 12.22
CA ILE A 310 -19.74 4.01 13.03
C ILE A 310 -19.02 4.20 14.36
N GLY A 311 -18.91 5.43 14.81
CA GLY A 311 -18.19 5.69 16.04
C GLY A 311 -18.37 7.07 16.59
N LEU A 312 -17.55 7.35 17.58
CA LEU A 312 -17.47 8.63 18.30
C LEU A 312 -16.07 9.22 18.12
N ALA A 313 -16.03 10.50 17.81
CA ALA A 313 -14.80 11.28 17.73
C ALA A 313 -14.78 12.41 18.75
N GLU A 314 -13.59 12.83 19.18
CA GLU A 314 -13.34 13.99 20.06
C GLU A 314 -14.09 13.95 21.41
N LYS A 315 -14.07 12.76 22.05
CA LYS A 315 -14.59 12.63 23.42
C LYS A 315 -13.44 12.72 24.44
N LYS A 316 -13.76 13.18 25.66
CA LYS A 316 -12.76 13.26 26.74
C LYS A 316 -12.05 11.93 26.99
N TRP A 317 -12.76 10.81 26.84
CA TRP A 317 -12.27 9.45 27.10
C TRP A 317 -11.78 8.71 25.82
N ALA A 318 -12.08 9.21 24.63
CA ALA A 318 -11.63 8.65 23.36
C ALA A 318 -11.54 9.73 22.28
N ASP A 319 -10.41 9.86 21.63
CA ASP A 319 -10.27 10.71 20.45
C ASP A 319 -10.92 10.06 19.23
N ALA A 320 -10.93 8.71 19.20
CA ALA A 320 -11.66 7.91 18.24
C ALA A 320 -12.07 6.58 18.86
N LEU A 321 -13.35 6.21 18.74
CA LEU A 321 -13.85 4.85 19.00
C LEU A 321 -14.79 4.49 17.87
N PHE A 322 -14.44 3.45 17.09
CA PHE A 322 -15.21 3.00 15.93
C PHE A 322 -15.48 1.51 15.98
N LEU A 323 -16.69 1.14 15.61
CA LEU A 323 -17.08 -0.22 15.26
C LEU A 323 -17.28 -0.28 13.75
N GLY A 324 -16.70 -1.26 13.11
CA GLY A 324 -16.76 -1.46 11.68
C GLY A 324 -17.30 -2.84 11.32
N VAL A 325 -18.04 -2.90 10.22
CA VAL A 325 -18.44 -4.14 9.56
C VAL A 325 -18.07 -4.02 8.09
N GLY A 326 -17.40 -5.06 7.57
CA GLY A 326 -16.98 -5.16 6.19
C GLY A 326 -17.41 -6.47 5.56
N TYR A 327 -17.85 -6.39 4.30
CA TYR A 327 -18.09 -7.56 3.46
C TYR A 327 -17.36 -7.40 2.14
N SER A 328 -16.72 -8.46 1.69
CA SER A 328 -16.07 -8.51 0.38
C SER A 328 -16.35 -9.82 -0.34
N GLN A 329 -16.35 -9.76 -1.67
CA GLN A 329 -16.48 -10.93 -2.52
C GLN A 329 -15.62 -10.79 -3.78
N GLY A 330 -15.16 -11.93 -4.31
CA GLY A 330 -14.40 -12.01 -5.53
C GLY A 330 -14.82 -13.22 -6.37
N MET A 331 -14.69 -13.09 -7.68
CA MET A 331 -14.83 -14.18 -8.65
C MET A 331 -13.75 -14.03 -9.70
N GLN A 332 -13.09 -15.12 -10.02
CA GLN A 332 -12.04 -15.18 -11.03
C GLN A 332 -12.17 -16.44 -11.85
N ASP A 333 -12.15 -16.29 -13.18
CA ASP A 333 -11.89 -17.36 -14.12
C ASP A 333 -10.37 -17.43 -14.28
N LEU A 334 -9.77 -18.61 -14.12
CA LEU A 334 -8.34 -18.79 -14.14
C LEU A 334 -7.89 -19.29 -15.51
N GLN A 335 -7.14 -18.45 -16.25
CA GLN A 335 -6.67 -18.79 -17.60
C GLN A 335 -5.33 -19.51 -17.60
N THR A 336 -4.48 -19.25 -16.59
CA THR A 336 -3.11 -19.79 -16.57
C THR A 336 -2.74 -20.31 -15.19
N GLY A 337 -1.84 -21.30 -15.18
CA GLY A 337 -1.08 -21.68 -14.00
C GLY A 337 0.01 -20.65 -13.66
N PHE A 338 1.10 -21.10 -13.02
CA PHE A 338 2.21 -20.23 -12.64
C PHE A 338 3.08 -19.81 -13.83
N GLU A 339 2.96 -20.46 -14.98
CA GLU A 339 3.65 -20.13 -16.23
C GLU A 339 2.69 -20.14 -17.43
N GLN A 340 3.10 -19.50 -18.54
CA GLN A 340 2.26 -19.30 -19.72
C GLN A 340 1.91 -20.60 -20.47
N THR A 341 2.70 -21.65 -20.33
CA THR A 341 2.48 -22.96 -20.97
C THR A 341 1.36 -23.76 -20.32
N ILE A 342 0.95 -23.39 -19.10
CA ILE A 342 -0.15 -24.05 -18.36
C ILE A 342 -1.43 -23.25 -18.62
N VAL A 343 -2.30 -23.78 -19.51
CA VAL A 343 -3.55 -23.14 -19.92
C VAL A 343 -4.74 -23.85 -19.30
N TYR A 344 -5.61 -23.08 -18.64
CA TYR A 344 -6.89 -23.53 -18.10
C TYR A 344 -8.03 -22.92 -18.90
N GLY A 345 -9.18 -23.61 -18.96
CA GLY A 345 -10.34 -23.14 -19.70
C GLY A 345 -11.66 -23.26 -18.94
N ASN A 346 -11.65 -23.88 -17.75
CA ASN A 346 -12.85 -24.03 -16.94
C ASN A 346 -12.62 -23.85 -15.43
N VAL A 347 -11.40 -23.66 -14.99
CA VAL A 347 -11.09 -23.47 -13.59
C VAL A 347 -11.61 -22.11 -13.12
N THR A 348 -12.41 -22.12 -12.04
CA THR A 348 -12.95 -20.89 -11.45
C THR A 348 -12.66 -20.81 -9.96
N ARG A 349 -12.50 -19.61 -9.43
CA ARG A 349 -12.37 -19.35 -8.00
C ARG A 349 -13.37 -18.29 -7.55
N LYS A 350 -14.10 -18.58 -6.47
CA LYS A 350 -14.94 -17.63 -5.76
C LYS A 350 -14.39 -17.41 -4.37
N SER A 351 -14.45 -16.19 -3.88
CA SER A 351 -14.05 -15.83 -2.52
C SER A 351 -15.09 -14.90 -1.88
N SER A 352 -15.24 -15.01 -0.57
CA SER A 352 -16.03 -14.06 0.21
C SER A 352 -15.41 -13.90 1.59
N ALA A 353 -15.55 -12.72 2.18
CA ALA A 353 -15.12 -12.45 3.54
C ALA A 353 -16.10 -11.55 4.26
N LEU A 354 -16.39 -11.87 5.50
CA LEU A 354 -17.14 -11.03 6.43
C LEU A 354 -16.21 -10.67 7.59
N SER A 355 -16.14 -9.39 7.95
CA SER A 355 -15.30 -8.90 9.03
C SER A 355 -16.03 -7.95 9.96
N GLY A 356 -15.73 -8.02 11.26
CA GLY A 356 -16.07 -7.04 12.27
C GLY A 356 -14.81 -6.44 12.88
N SER A 357 -14.79 -5.14 13.17
CA SER A 357 -13.61 -4.46 13.69
C SER A 357 -13.96 -3.46 14.80
N LEU A 358 -12.99 -3.26 15.70
CA LEU A 358 -13.01 -2.25 16.74
C LEU A 358 -11.72 -1.42 16.61
N ARG A 359 -11.86 -0.09 16.64
CA ARG A 359 -10.74 0.85 16.69
C ARG A 359 -10.92 1.80 17.85
N TYR A 360 -9.90 1.93 18.69
CA TYR A 360 -9.84 2.89 19.78
C TYR A 360 -8.55 3.67 19.72
N LYS A 361 -8.65 4.99 19.86
CA LYS A 361 -7.49 5.88 19.95
C LYS A 361 -7.71 6.88 21.09
N LYS A 362 -6.68 7.09 21.89
CA LYS A 362 -6.64 8.13 22.91
C LYS A 362 -5.23 8.71 23.01
N ASP A 363 -5.10 9.99 22.75
CA ASP A 363 -3.90 10.77 23.01
C ASP A 363 -4.01 11.39 24.42
N ASN A 364 -2.88 11.55 25.09
CA ASN A 364 -2.81 12.00 26.49
C ASN A 364 -3.65 11.14 27.45
N LEU A 365 -3.58 9.82 27.31
CA LEU A 365 -4.24 8.86 28.18
C LEU A 365 -3.61 8.89 29.58
N PHE A 366 -4.34 9.24 30.63
CA PHE A 366 -3.89 9.37 32.03
C PHE A 366 -2.83 10.46 32.27
N VAL A 367 -1.76 10.52 31.44
CA VAL A 367 -0.67 11.50 31.55
C VAL A 367 -0.41 12.15 30.18
N HIS A 368 0.09 13.40 30.20
CA HIS A 368 0.46 14.11 28.98
C HIS A 368 1.56 13.35 28.23
N GLY A 369 1.41 13.25 26.91
CA GLY A 369 2.37 12.58 26.04
C GLY A 369 2.18 11.05 25.90
N LEU A 370 1.28 10.42 26.68
CA LEU A 370 0.96 9.00 26.55
C LEU A 370 -0.20 8.80 25.59
N SER A 371 0.02 8.09 24.51
CA SER A 371 -1.00 7.79 23.48
C SER A 371 -1.19 6.28 23.33
N LEU A 372 -2.45 5.86 23.23
CA LEU A 372 -2.85 4.45 23.02
C LEU A 372 -3.67 4.33 21.73
N ASN A 373 -3.31 3.36 20.90
CA ASN A 373 -4.06 2.99 19.71
C ASN A 373 -4.28 1.47 19.70
N ILE A 374 -5.55 1.07 19.74
CA ILE A 374 -5.96 -0.35 19.71
C ILE A 374 -6.76 -0.58 18.43
N PHE A 375 -6.48 -1.70 17.78
CA PHE A 375 -7.30 -2.25 16.72
C PHE A 375 -7.53 -3.73 16.99
N ALA A 376 -8.77 -4.20 16.86
CA ALA A 376 -9.13 -5.59 16.95
C ALA A 376 -10.10 -5.95 15.83
N SER A 377 -9.99 -7.15 15.27
CA SER A 377 -10.94 -7.64 14.27
C SER A 377 -11.10 -9.14 14.34
N GLN A 378 -12.30 -9.56 13.95
CA GLN A 378 -12.64 -10.95 13.67
C GLN A 378 -13.13 -11.02 12.24
N SER A 379 -12.54 -11.89 11.41
CA SER A 379 -12.97 -12.12 10.04
C SER A 379 -13.12 -13.59 9.73
N ARG A 380 -13.85 -13.91 8.68
CA ARG A 380 -13.95 -15.25 8.11
C ARG A 380 -13.87 -15.17 6.61
N ASP A 381 -12.76 -15.65 6.05
CA ASP A 381 -12.56 -15.80 4.64
C ASP A 381 -13.00 -17.19 4.18
N SER A 382 -13.66 -17.26 3.04
CA SER A 382 -14.10 -18.50 2.39
C SER A 382 -13.73 -18.48 0.92
N TYR A 383 -13.20 -19.58 0.42
CA TYR A 383 -12.82 -19.78 -0.97
C TYR A 383 -13.43 -21.06 -1.49
N LEU A 384 -13.86 -21.05 -2.75
CA LEU A 384 -14.30 -22.21 -3.51
C LEU A 384 -13.57 -22.23 -4.85
N THR A 385 -12.71 -23.20 -5.07
CA THR A 385 -12.05 -23.45 -6.34
C THR A 385 -12.67 -24.64 -7.02
N ALA A 386 -13.17 -24.47 -8.24
CA ALA A 386 -13.78 -25.53 -9.04
C ALA A 386 -12.82 -25.92 -10.20
N ASP A 387 -12.43 -27.20 -10.21
CA ASP A 387 -11.62 -27.85 -11.25
C ASP A 387 -12.27 -29.21 -11.59
N THR A 388 -13.23 -29.18 -12.50
CA THR A 388 -14.18 -30.30 -12.68
C THR A 388 -14.09 -30.98 -14.02
N LEU A 389 -13.17 -30.60 -14.91
CA LEU A 389 -13.05 -31.17 -16.24
C LEU A 389 -11.68 -31.87 -16.44
N TYR A 390 -11.68 -32.99 -17.14
CA TYR A 390 -10.48 -33.74 -17.57
C TYR A 390 -10.04 -33.25 -18.96
N ARG A 391 -9.54 -31.99 -19.04
CA ARG A 391 -9.18 -31.34 -20.29
C ARG A 391 -7.79 -30.68 -20.21
N GLN A 392 -7.03 -30.77 -21.31
CA GLN A 392 -5.87 -29.95 -21.57
C GLN A 392 -6.27 -28.88 -22.59
N TYR A 393 -6.29 -27.62 -22.17
CA TYR A 393 -6.61 -26.49 -23.05
C TYR A 393 -5.36 -25.91 -23.72
N TYR A 394 -5.59 -25.29 -24.87
CA TYR A 394 -4.62 -24.53 -25.66
C TYR A 394 -5.09 -23.08 -25.77
N TRP A 395 -4.20 -22.19 -26.20
CA TRP A 395 -4.47 -20.75 -26.21
C TRP A 395 -5.57 -20.32 -27.19
N ASP A 396 -5.91 -21.12 -28.20
CA ASP A 396 -7.03 -20.90 -29.12
C ASP A 396 -8.40 -21.37 -28.57
N GLY A 397 -8.42 -21.86 -27.32
CA GLY A 397 -9.63 -22.40 -26.66
C GLY A 397 -9.96 -23.84 -27.06
N THR A 398 -9.14 -24.48 -27.91
CA THR A 398 -9.26 -25.92 -28.18
C THR A 398 -8.73 -26.74 -27.01
N TRP A 399 -9.13 -28.01 -26.93
CA TRP A 399 -8.73 -28.89 -25.83
C TRP A 399 -8.66 -30.36 -26.27
N THR A 400 -7.87 -31.11 -25.53
CA THR A 400 -7.81 -32.57 -25.60
C THR A 400 -8.23 -33.20 -24.28
N VAL A 401 -8.75 -34.43 -24.31
CA VAL A 401 -9.01 -35.20 -23.10
C VAL A 401 -7.69 -35.60 -22.45
N LYS A 402 -7.59 -35.49 -21.13
CA LYS A 402 -6.47 -35.99 -20.32
C LYS A 402 -6.95 -36.79 -19.11
N SER A 403 -6.05 -37.59 -18.51
CA SER A 403 -6.35 -38.46 -17.37
C SER A 403 -6.47 -37.73 -16.03
N SER A 404 -6.03 -36.45 -15.96
CA SER A 404 -6.09 -35.60 -14.76
C SER A 404 -7.00 -34.41 -15.03
N SER A 405 -7.52 -33.76 -13.97
CA SER A 405 -8.21 -32.48 -14.12
C SER A 405 -7.24 -31.37 -14.56
N GLU A 406 -7.74 -30.16 -14.80
CA GLU A 406 -6.89 -29.08 -15.33
C GLU A 406 -5.73 -28.73 -14.38
N MET A 407 -5.99 -28.68 -13.07
CA MET A 407 -5.01 -28.34 -12.04
C MET A 407 -4.55 -29.53 -11.21
N ASN A 408 -5.46 -30.48 -10.92
CA ASN A 408 -5.26 -31.53 -9.93
C ASN A 408 -5.22 -32.91 -10.59
N SER A 409 -4.90 -33.93 -9.81
CA SER A 409 -4.95 -35.33 -10.29
C SER A 409 -6.38 -35.81 -10.52
N ILE A 410 -7.33 -35.33 -9.73
CA ILE A 410 -8.76 -35.66 -9.79
C ILE A 410 -9.59 -34.39 -9.81
N LYS A 411 -10.84 -34.48 -10.24
CA LYS A 411 -11.82 -33.39 -10.15
C LYS A 411 -11.95 -32.89 -8.71
N SER A 412 -12.08 -31.59 -8.55
CA SER A 412 -12.19 -31.00 -7.23
C SER A 412 -13.18 -29.83 -7.18
N LEU A 413 -13.92 -29.76 -6.07
CA LEU A 413 -14.57 -28.57 -5.55
C LEU A 413 -13.91 -28.25 -4.22
N SER A 414 -12.73 -27.63 -4.30
CA SER A 414 -11.92 -27.33 -3.11
C SER A 414 -12.52 -26.14 -2.36
N ARG A 415 -13.01 -26.42 -1.15
CA ARG A 415 -13.51 -25.40 -0.22
C ARG A 415 -12.48 -25.16 0.88
N MET A 416 -12.12 -23.90 1.06
CA MET A 416 -11.23 -23.46 2.11
C MET A 416 -11.89 -22.39 2.98
N SER A 417 -11.83 -22.53 4.30
CA SER A 417 -12.35 -21.57 5.27
C SER A 417 -11.23 -21.12 6.22
N ARG A 418 -11.09 -19.81 6.40
CA ARG A 418 -10.04 -19.20 7.25
C ARG A 418 -10.63 -18.18 8.22
N PRO A 419 -11.20 -18.62 9.35
CA PRO A 419 -11.50 -17.72 10.46
C PRO A 419 -10.22 -17.11 10.99
N LYS A 420 -10.20 -15.78 11.14
CA LYS A 420 -9.03 -15.00 11.55
C LYS A 420 -9.38 -14.05 12.69
N THR A 421 -8.56 -14.03 13.73
CA THR A 421 -8.60 -13.07 14.83
C THR A 421 -7.32 -12.27 14.80
N PHE A 422 -7.44 -10.97 14.74
CA PHE A 422 -6.32 -10.03 14.76
C PHE A 422 -6.52 -8.98 15.85
N ALA A 423 -5.48 -8.71 16.64
CA ALA A 423 -5.49 -7.60 17.58
C ALA A 423 -4.12 -6.92 17.62
N ARG A 424 -4.12 -5.60 17.74
CA ARG A 424 -2.92 -4.78 17.90
C ARG A 424 -3.17 -3.71 18.96
N ALA A 425 -2.20 -3.55 19.85
CA ALA A 425 -2.12 -2.44 20.79
C ALA A 425 -0.79 -1.72 20.60
N ASN A 426 -0.85 -0.42 20.32
CA ASN A 426 0.32 0.44 20.21
C ASN A 426 0.26 1.53 21.29
N LEU A 427 1.28 1.59 22.12
CA LEU A 427 1.45 2.55 23.19
C LEU A 427 2.66 3.42 22.88
N SER A 428 2.46 4.73 22.77
CA SER A 428 3.53 5.70 22.54
C SER A 428 3.59 6.68 23.72
N TYR A 429 4.78 6.90 24.26
CA TYR A 429 5.01 7.85 25.33
C TYR A 429 6.10 8.84 24.99
N ALA A 430 5.74 10.10 24.82
CA ALA A 430 6.68 11.22 24.73
C ALA A 430 7.11 11.60 26.15
N ILE A 431 8.30 11.15 26.58
CA ILE A 431 8.84 11.43 27.90
C ILE A 431 9.10 12.94 28.05
N ASN A 432 9.69 13.52 26.99
CA ASN A 432 9.91 14.95 26.80
C ASN A 432 10.09 15.24 25.31
N GLU A 433 10.50 16.46 24.94
CA GLU A 433 10.70 16.87 23.54
C GLU A 433 11.83 16.10 22.81
N GLN A 434 12.74 15.46 23.54
CA GLN A 434 13.91 14.78 23.01
C GLN A 434 13.81 13.25 23.08
N HIS A 435 12.96 12.71 23.93
CA HIS A 435 12.91 11.28 24.25
C HIS A 435 11.50 10.73 24.16
N SER A 436 11.33 9.66 23.41
CA SER A 436 10.08 8.94 23.34
C SER A 436 10.27 7.43 23.30
N VAL A 437 9.26 6.71 23.78
CA VAL A 437 9.21 5.24 23.78
C VAL A 437 7.94 4.80 23.05
N ASN A 438 8.05 3.76 22.24
CA ASN A 438 6.93 3.12 21.58
C ASN A 438 6.95 1.63 21.88
N PHE A 439 5.85 1.11 22.40
CA PHE A 439 5.61 -0.32 22.57
C PHE A 439 4.46 -0.75 21.67
N ASN A 440 4.64 -1.83 20.94
CA ASN A 440 3.60 -2.42 20.10
C ASN A 440 3.48 -3.92 20.39
N TYR A 441 2.25 -4.42 20.47
CA TYR A 441 1.95 -5.85 20.58
C TYR A 441 0.86 -6.24 19.58
N THR A 442 1.09 -7.31 18.85
CA THR A 442 0.20 -7.82 17.81
C THR A 442 -0.04 -9.30 17.98
N ILE A 443 -1.27 -9.74 17.85
CA ILE A 443 -1.68 -11.16 17.77
C ILE A 443 -2.40 -11.35 16.44
N ASP A 444 -1.98 -12.38 15.68
CA ASP A 444 -2.61 -12.81 14.44
C ASP A 444 -2.83 -14.33 14.52
N ARG A 445 -4.10 -14.75 14.64
CA ARG A 445 -4.49 -16.15 14.78
C ARG A 445 -5.39 -16.54 13.63
N VAL A 446 -4.98 -17.53 12.83
CA VAL A 446 -5.72 -18.05 11.69
C VAL A 446 -5.95 -19.54 11.86
N LYS A 447 -7.22 -19.96 11.78
CA LYS A 447 -7.60 -21.37 11.61
C LYS A 447 -7.74 -21.63 10.12
N ASN A 448 -7.23 -22.73 9.61
CA ASN A 448 -7.38 -23.14 8.22
C ASN A 448 -8.12 -24.48 8.17
N GLU A 449 -9.16 -24.55 7.35
CA GLU A 449 -9.92 -25.75 7.04
C GLU A 449 -10.01 -25.85 5.52
N ASN A 450 -9.57 -26.98 4.96
CA ASN A 450 -9.59 -27.24 3.52
C ASN A 450 -10.07 -28.67 3.27
N TYR A 451 -11.01 -28.84 2.33
CA TYR A 451 -11.52 -30.15 1.90
C TYR A 451 -12.07 -30.08 0.47
N ASN A 452 -12.13 -31.25 -0.17
CA ASN A 452 -12.76 -31.41 -1.49
C ASN A 452 -14.21 -31.92 -1.33
N GLU A 453 -15.18 -31.09 -1.71
CA GLU A 453 -16.61 -31.46 -1.61
C GLU A 453 -17.02 -32.69 -2.44
N LEU A 454 -16.21 -33.07 -3.45
CA LEU A 454 -16.45 -34.27 -4.28
C LEU A 454 -15.92 -35.56 -3.65
N VAL A 455 -15.17 -35.48 -2.56
CA VAL A 455 -14.60 -36.65 -1.84
C VAL A 455 -15.27 -36.76 -0.49
N THR A 456 -16.28 -37.62 -0.41
CA THR A 456 -17.14 -37.76 0.80
C THR A 456 -16.45 -38.38 2.02
N SER A 457 -15.25 -38.94 1.83
CA SER A 457 -14.43 -39.56 2.90
C SER A 457 -13.34 -38.63 3.43
N GLU A 458 -13.22 -37.41 2.95
CA GLU A 458 -12.21 -36.46 3.39
C GLU A 458 -12.74 -35.65 4.59
N ASP A 459 -12.21 -35.91 5.77
CA ASP A 459 -12.41 -35.06 6.94
C ASP A 459 -11.58 -33.76 6.76
N PRO A 460 -12.18 -32.56 7.03
CA PRO A 460 -11.41 -31.33 7.06
C PRO A 460 -10.21 -31.48 8.02
N GLN A 461 -9.03 -31.22 7.52
CA GLN A 461 -7.81 -31.28 8.35
C GLN A 461 -7.55 -29.87 8.91
N PRO A 462 -8.03 -29.53 10.14
CA PRO A 462 -7.89 -28.19 10.67
C PRO A 462 -6.44 -27.92 11.03
N GLY A 463 -5.94 -26.76 10.58
CA GLY A 463 -4.67 -26.22 11.00
C GLY A 463 -4.86 -24.92 11.77
N LEU A 464 -3.92 -24.60 12.64
CA LEU A 464 -3.89 -23.37 13.42
C LEU A 464 -2.52 -22.71 13.31
N LEU A 465 -2.50 -21.47 12.86
CA LEU A 465 -1.32 -20.61 12.88
C LEU A 465 -1.58 -19.44 13.82
N ASN A 466 -0.72 -19.25 14.81
CA ASN A 466 -0.81 -18.14 15.76
C ASN A 466 0.53 -17.43 15.82
N LYS A 467 0.55 -16.16 15.36
CA LYS A 467 1.70 -15.27 15.39
C LYS A 467 1.52 -14.25 16.52
N GLN A 468 2.60 -13.99 17.24
CA GLN A 468 2.66 -12.96 18.29
C GLN A 468 3.92 -12.11 18.02
N ILE A 469 3.74 -10.81 17.89
CA ILE A 469 4.85 -9.89 17.63
C ILE A 469 4.79 -8.78 18.67
N ALA A 470 5.86 -8.69 19.48
CA ALA A 470 6.04 -7.58 20.41
C ALA A 470 7.25 -6.75 19.96
N GLY A 471 7.17 -5.44 20.12
CA GLY A 471 8.27 -4.57 19.79
C GLY A 471 8.35 -3.40 20.75
N LEU A 472 9.57 -3.01 21.11
CA LEU A 472 9.89 -1.83 21.90
C LEU A 472 10.89 -0.97 21.15
N ALA A 473 10.58 0.32 21.01
CA ALA A 473 11.48 1.28 20.40
C ALA A 473 11.70 2.48 21.34
N TYR A 474 12.94 2.96 21.39
CA TYR A 474 13.32 4.19 22.09
C TYR A 474 13.92 5.16 21.06
N GLN A 475 13.36 6.36 20.97
CA GLN A 475 13.80 7.41 20.06
C GLN A 475 14.41 8.57 20.84
N GLN A 476 15.54 9.07 20.31
CA GLN A 476 16.22 10.25 20.76
C GLN A 476 16.26 11.30 19.67
N GLU A 477 15.92 12.55 20.00
CA GLU A 477 16.03 13.72 19.13
C GLU A 477 17.03 14.71 19.76
N LEU A 478 18.26 14.68 19.29
CA LEU A 478 19.40 15.45 19.83
C LEU A 478 19.77 16.62 18.92
N LEU A 479 20.49 17.62 19.46
CA LEU A 479 21.01 18.78 18.73
C LEU A 479 19.90 19.52 17.96
N ASP A 480 18.82 19.89 18.61
CA ASP A 480 17.64 20.54 18.02
C ASP A 480 17.09 19.74 16.82
N LYS A 481 16.90 18.43 17.01
CA LYS A 481 16.41 17.48 16.00
C LYS A 481 17.33 17.33 14.78
N ARG A 482 18.58 17.77 14.86
CA ARG A 482 19.60 17.51 13.82
C ARG A 482 20.04 16.06 13.83
N TRP A 483 20.07 15.41 14.98
CA TRP A 483 20.42 14.01 15.14
C TRP A 483 19.24 13.24 15.76
N VAL A 484 18.68 12.31 15.01
CA VAL A 484 17.58 11.45 15.46
C VAL A 484 18.04 10.02 15.43
N ASN A 485 17.92 9.33 16.57
CA ASN A 485 18.26 7.92 16.71
C ASN A 485 17.03 7.15 17.19
N THR A 486 16.80 5.97 16.64
CA THR A 486 15.77 5.03 17.09
C THR A 486 16.42 3.68 17.32
N PHE A 487 16.42 3.21 18.57
CA PHE A 487 16.87 1.86 18.95
C PHE A 487 15.63 1.00 19.18
N PHE A 488 15.65 -0.25 18.73
CA PHE A 488 14.50 -1.10 18.92
C PHE A 488 14.83 -2.59 19.02
N GLY A 489 13.96 -3.31 19.75
CA GLY A 489 13.97 -4.76 19.86
C GLY A 489 12.59 -5.32 19.51
N LYS A 490 12.55 -6.51 18.91
CA LYS A 490 11.34 -7.21 18.50
C LYS A 490 11.38 -8.67 18.92
N TYR A 491 10.26 -9.17 19.39
CA TYR A 491 9.98 -10.57 19.63
C TYR A 491 9.03 -11.09 18.57
N TYR A 492 9.31 -12.27 18.03
CA TYR A 492 8.49 -12.95 17.04
C TYR A 492 8.21 -14.37 17.54
N GLY A 493 6.97 -14.63 17.91
CA GLY A 493 6.50 -15.94 18.34
C GLY A 493 5.59 -16.55 17.28
N LEU A 494 5.84 -17.81 16.95
CA LEU A 494 4.99 -18.61 16.08
C LEU A 494 4.59 -19.88 16.82
N ASN A 495 3.28 -20.16 16.88
CA ASN A 495 2.74 -21.44 17.28
C ASN A 495 1.92 -22.00 16.13
N LEU A 496 2.32 -23.17 15.64
CA LEU A 496 1.71 -23.88 14.53
C LEU A 496 1.17 -25.23 15.02
N THR A 497 -0.08 -25.53 14.67
CA THR A 497 -0.64 -26.88 14.73
C THR A 497 -1.12 -27.27 13.35
N ALA A 498 -0.65 -28.40 12.82
CA ALA A 498 -0.99 -28.88 11.48
C ALA A 498 -1.11 -30.39 11.49
N ASN A 499 -1.81 -30.97 10.53
CA ASN A 499 -1.78 -32.39 10.27
C ASN A 499 -0.85 -32.70 9.11
N LYS A 500 0.02 -33.67 9.29
CA LYS A 500 0.97 -34.14 8.29
C LYS A 500 0.71 -35.58 7.96
N TRP A 501 0.75 -35.94 6.70
CA TRP A 501 0.64 -37.33 6.26
C TRP A 501 1.97 -38.05 6.52
N ILE A 502 1.97 -38.97 7.51
CA ILE A 502 3.14 -39.73 7.93
C ILE A 502 2.70 -41.20 8.08
N ASN A 503 3.43 -42.13 7.45
CA ASN A 503 3.18 -43.60 7.54
C ASN A 503 1.72 -43.99 7.21
N ASN A 504 1.13 -43.35 6.17
CA ASN A 504 -0.26 -43.58 5.74
C ASN A 504 -1.35 -43.10 6.70
N GLU A 505 -1.01 -42.22 7.66
CA GLU A 505 -1.96 -41.65 8.60
C GLU A 505 -1.71 -40.13 8.74
N TYR A 506 -2.77 -39.39 9.05
CA TYR A 506 -2.65 -37.97 9.43
C TYR A 506 -2.20 -37.86 10.89
N THR A 507 -1.01 -37.36 11.10
CA THR A 507 -0.42 -37.11 12.41
C THR A 507 -0.43 -35.61 12.72
N ALA A 508 -1.00 -35.25 13.86
CA ALA A 508 -0.95 -33.87 14.35
C ALA A 508 0.47 -33.51 14.79
N ILE A 509 0.99 -32.40 14.22
CA ILE A 509 2.27 -31.80 14.60
C ILE A 509 2.02 -30.44 15.25
N SER A 510 2.81 -30.12 16.28
CA SER A 510 2.79 -28.81 16.92
C SER A 510 4.21 -28.28 17.03
N GLN A 511 4.37 -27.00 16.66
CA GLN A 511 5.66 -26.33 16.69
C GLN A 511 5.51 -24.98 17.39
N SER A 512 6.51 -24.62 18.20
CA SER A 512 6.65 -23.31 18.82
C SER A 512 8.03 -22.75 18.50
N GLN A 513 8.09 -21.56 17.93
CA GLN A 513 9.34 -20.97 17.39
C GLN A 513 9.47 -19.50 17.85
N PRO A 514 10.13 -19.24 18.99
CA PRO A 514 10.46 -17.89 19.44
C PRO A 514 11.71 -17.37 18.72
N ASN A 515 11.66 -16.10 18.26
CA ASN A 515 12.77 -15.43 17.60
C ASN A 515 12.91 -13.98 18.11
N TYR A 516 14.13 -13.44 18.07
CA TYR A 516 14.43 -12.10 18.59
C TYR A 516 15.21 -11.29 17.57
N GLY A 517 14.66 -10.15 17.21
CA GLY A 517 15.27 -9.18 16.33
C GLY A 517 15.61 -7.88 17.07
N TYR A 518 16.54 -7.11 16.51
CA TYR A 518 16.92 -5.81 17.05
C TYR A 518 17.48 -4.92 15.94
N GLY A 519 17.46 -3.61 16.17
CA GLY A 519 17.96 -2.70 15.17
C GLY A 519 18.13 -1.28 15.66
N ILE A 520 18.67 -0.47 14.75
CA ILE A 520 18.89 0.95 14.92
C ILE A 520 18.57 1.67 13.62
N ALA A 521 17.95 2.83 13.72
CA ALA A 521 17.80 3.76 12.61
C ALA A 521 18.27 5.14 13.05
N THR A 522 19.16 5.77 12.29
CA THR A 522 19.73 7.08 12.62
C THR A 522 19.69 8.01 11.42
N ARG A 523 19.46 9.28 11.69
CA ARG A 523 19.57 10.36 10.71
C ARG A 523 20.31 11.54 11.33
N TYR A 524 21.30 12.06 10.59
CA TYR A 524 22.03 13.27 10.95
C TYR A 524 21.88 14.33 9.86
N LYS A 525 21.37 15.51 10.21
CA LYS A 525 21.32 16.69 9.33
C LYS A 525 22.66 17.42 9.41
N ILE A 526 23.45 17.31 8.37
CA ILE A 526 24.72 18.05 8.25
C ILE A 526 24.44 19.54 8.09
N LEU A 527 23.51 19.86 7.17
CA LEU A 527 22.95 21.20 6.92
C LEU A 527 21.43 21.12 6.89
N PRO A 528 20.70 22.24 6.92
CA PRO A 528 19.22 22.22 6.82
C PRO A 528 18.70 21.44 5.60
N GLU A 529 19.41 21.52 4.47
CA GLU A 529 19.10 20.87 3.22
C GLU A 529 19.74 19.50 3.03
N TRP A 530 20.80 19.17 3.79
CA TRP A 530 21.60 17.95 3.64
C TRP A 530 21.47 17.03 4.85
N GLY A 531 21.24 15.77 4.61
CA GLY A 531 21.25 14.76 5.66
C GLY A 531 21.75 13.41 5.18
N VAL A 532 22.24 12.66 6.14
CA VAL A 532 22.63 11.25 6.00
C VAL A 532 21.74 10.40 6.86
N LYS A 533 21.45 9.18 6.38
CA LYS A 533 20.66 8.16 7.08
C LYS A 533 21.42 6.85 7.12
N ALA A 534 21.31 6.13 8.21
CA ALA A 534 21.78 4.77 8.29
C ALA A 534 20.81 3.94 9.12
N SER A 535 20.58 2.69 8.75
CA SER A 535 19.75 1.79 9.53
C SER A 535 20.25 0.35 9.43
N TYR A 536 20.04 -0.40 10.51
CA TYR A 536 20.34 -1.81 10.63
C TYR A 536 19.21 -2.52 11.35
N GLU A 537 18.85 -3.72 10.90
CA GLU A 537 17.94 -4.61 11.60
C GLU A 537 18.34 -6.07 11.36
N LYS A 538 18.42 -6.85 12.43
CA LYS A 538 18.28 -8.29 12.37
C LYS A 538 16.80 -8.61 12.44
N ALA A 539 16.20 -8.90 11.29
CA ALA A 539 14.77 -9.12 11.11
C ALA A 539 14.46 -10.61 10.93
N PHE A 540 13.27 -11.01 11.36
CA PHE A 540 12.70 -12.33 11.11
C PHE A 540 11.39 -12.22 10.36
N ARG A 541 11.10 -13.21 9.50
CA ARG A 541 9.82 -13.42 8.85
C ARG A 541 9.26 -14.79 9.27
N LEU A 542 8.09 -14.77 9.85
CA LEU A 542 7.36 -15.98 10.18
C LEU A 542 6.65 -16.53 8.93
N GLN A 543 6.43 -17.82 8.89
CA GLN A 543 5.71 -18.47 7.79
C GLN A 543 4.28 -17.93 7.65
N GLU A 544 3.77 -17.92 6.42
CA GLU A 544 2.39 -17.52 6.14
C GLU A 544 1.45 -18.71 6.02
N VAL A 545 0.17 -18.43 6.18
CA VAL A 545 -0.90 -19.45 6.12
C VAL A 545 -0.86 -20.21 4.79
N ASP A 546 -0.65 -19.52 3.68
CA ASP A 546 -0.57 -20.14 2.35
C ASP A 546 0.67 -21.02 2.18
N GLU A 547 1.78 -20.70 2.86
CA GLU A 547 3.01 -21.47 2.80
C GLU A 547 2.90 -22.78 3.57
N VAL A 548 2.23 -22.70 4.73
CA VAL A 548 2.08 -23.84 5.66
C VAL A 548 0.94 -24.76 5.24
N PHE A 549 -0.22 -24.20 4.85
CA PHE A 549 -1.44 -24.95 4.57
C PHE A 549 -1.83 -24.99 3.09
N GLY A 550 -1.03 -24.34 2.21
CA GLY A 550 -1.35 -24.15 0.80
C GLY A 550 -2.37 -23.03 0.56
N ASP A 551 -2.49 -22.59 -0.68
CA ASP A 551 -3.41 -21.52 -1.09
C ASP A 551 -4.71 -22.04 -1.75
N GLY A 552 -4.82 -23.37 -1.88
CA GLY A 552 -5.93 -24.03 -2.58
C GLY A 552 -5.93 -23.80 -4.09
N LEU A 553 -4.80 -23.38 -4.67
CA LEU A 553 -4.58 -23.15 -6.10
C LEU A 553 -3.29 -23.80 -6.57
N ASN A 554 -2.20 -23.03 -6.51
CA ASN A 554 -0.91 -23.39 -7.11
C ASN A 554 0.17 -23.67 -6.05
N VAL A 555 -0.11 -23.49 -4.75
CA VAL A 555 0.86 -23.67 -3.69
C VAL A 555 0.48 -24.85 -2.81
N GLN A 556 1.37 -25.84 -2.74
CA GLN A 556 1.22 -27.00 -1.87
C GLN A 556 1.54 -26.68 -0.41
N PRO A 557 0.91 -27.37 0.57
CA PRO A 557 1.21 -27.21 1.99
C PRO A 557 2.65 -27.62 2.32
N ASN A 558 3.31 -26.85 3.20
CA ASN A 558 4.57 -27.28 3.82
C ASN A 558 4.65 -26.82 5.29
N PRO A 559 4.20 -27.63 6.23
CA PRO A 559 4.25 -27.31 7.65
C PRO A 559 5.64 -27.41 8.28
N ASP A 560 6.64 -27.94 7.56
CA ASP A 560 8.02 -28.09 8.05
C ASP A 560 8.88 -26.83 7.86
N LEU A 561 8.31 -25.76 7.32
CA LEU A 561 9.03 -24.51 7.09
C LEU A 561 9.55 -23.89 8.40
N LYS A 562 10.73 -23.28 8.31
CA LYS A 562 11.36 -22.49 9.38
C LYS A 562 11.20 -21.00 9.11
N PRO A 563 11.20 -20.12 10.14
CA PRO A 563 11.25 -18.69 9.94
C PRO A 563 12.50 -18.26 9.16
N GLU A 564 12.32 -17.35 8.22
CA GLU A 564 13.45 -16.69 7.57
C GLU A 564 14.04 -15.64 8.50
N HIS A 565 15.32 -15.33 8.31
CA HIS A 565 15.93 -14.18 8.96
C HIS A 565 16.91 -13.46 8.03
N SER A 566 17.09 -12.16 8.27
CA SER A 566 18.00 -11.35 7.48
C SER A 566 18.67 -10.28 8.32
N ASN A 567 19.94 -10.01 8.01
CA ASN A 567 20.65 -8.81 8.45
C ASN A 567 20.53 -7.75 7.36
N ASN A 568 19.82 -6.67 7.67
CA ASN A 568 19.48 -5.61 6.73
C ASN A 568 20.24 -4.33 7.08
N PHE A 569 21.06 -3.82 6.16
CA PHE A 569 21.76 -2.55 6.28
C PHE A 569 21.31 -1.58 5.19
N ASN A 570 21.10 -0.32 5.54
CA ASN A 570 20.91 0.78 4.61
C ASN A 570 21.79 1.96 5.00
N VAL A 571 22.36 2.62 4.00
CA VAL A 571 23.06 3.90 4.16
C VAL A 571 22.61 4.80 3.01
N GLY A 572 22.26 6.03 3.31
CA GLY A 572 21.77 6.96 2.29
C GLY A 572 22.09 8.42 2.64
N MET A 573 22.05 9.24 1.60
CA MET A 573 22.15 10.69 1.72
C MET A 573 21.04 11.35 0.93
N TYR A 574 20.59 12.49 1.40
CA TYR A 574 19.60 13.28 0.68
C TYR A 574 19.97 14.76 0.70
N TYR A 575 19.59 15.43 -0.37
CA TYR A 575 19.66 16.88 -0.51
C TYR A 575 18.34 17.42 -1.00
N GLY A 576 17.78 18.43 -0.32
CA GLY A 576 16.52 19.05 -0.71
C GLY A 576 16.57 20.55 -0.53
N LYS A 577 16.42 21.32 -1.62
CA LYS A 577 16.47 22.78 -1.61
C LYS A 577 15.33 23.41 -2.37
N THR A 578 14.78 24.48 -1.80
CA THR A 578 13.83 25.36 -2.48
C THR A 578 14.54 26.67 -2.84
N LEU A 579 14.58 27.01 -4.12
CA LEU A 579 15.17 28.22 -4.63
C LEU A 579 14.08 29.20 -5.06
N ARG A 580 14.18 30.46 -4.60
CA ARG A 580 13.25 31.55 -4.93
C ARG A 580 11.78 31.19 -4.72
N GLU A 581 11.48 30.29 -3.75
CA GLU A 581 10.14 29.75 -3.42
C GLU A 581 9.39 29.06 -4.58
N ARG A 582 10.02 28.95 -5.76
CA ARG A 582 9.41 28.43 -6.99
C ARG A 582 9.99 27.11 -7.45
N HIS A 583 11.30 26.89 -7.24
CA HIS A 583 12.02 25.71 -7.70
C HIS A 583 12.35 24.80 -6.52
N ARG A 584 11.81 23.62 -6.48
CA ARG A 584 12.15 22.60 -5.48
C ARG A 584 12.97 21.50 -6.14
N PHE A 585 14.13 21.23 -5.58
CA PHE A 585 15.02 20.14 -5.95
C PHE A 585 15.07 19.14 -4.80
N TYR A 586 15.05 17.88 -5.13
CA TYR A 586 15.28 16.80 -4.18
C TYR A 586 16.08 15.70 -4.87
N ILE A 587 17.18 15.28 -4.22
CA ILE A 587 18.03 14.18 -4.65
C ILE A 587 18.22 13.27 -3.45
N GLU A 588 18.08 11.98 -3.65
CA GLU A 588 18.39 10.97 -2.64
C GLU A 588 19.14 9.82 -3.32
N ALA A 589 20.22 9.35 -2.66
CA ALA A 589 20.94 8.15 -3.08
C ALA A 589 21.15 7.26 -1.86
N SER A 590 20.95 5.95 -2.01
CA SER A 590 21.17 4.99 -0.94
C SER A 590 21.76 3.68 -1.45
N GLY A 591 22.61 3.07 -0.61
CA GLY A 591 23.10 1.72 -0.76
C GLY A 591 22.45 0.80 0.27
N PHE A 592 22.29 -0.47 -0.09
CA PHE A 592 21.74 -1.48 0.79
C PHE A 592 22.47 -2.81 0.70
N TYR A 593 22.47 -3.52 1.82
CA TYR A 593 23.00 -4.87 1.94
C TYR A 593 21.99 -5.72 2.71
N ARG A 594 21.70 -6.91 2.20
CA ARG A 594 20.84 -7.91 2.83
C ARG A 594 21.58 -9.25 2.86
N ASN A 595 21.53 -9.93 3.99
CA ASN A 595 22.04 -11.28 4.12
C ASN A 595 20.95 -12.14 4.76
N ALA A 596 20.16 -12.79 3.90
CA ALA A 596 19.02 -13.62 4.29
C ALA A 596 19.44 -15.09 4.37
N ALA A 597 18.95 -15.79 5.39
CA ALA A 597 19.13 -17.21 5.56
C ALA A 597 17.77 -17.89 5.85
N ASP A 598 17.72 -19.20 5.63
CA ASP A 598 16.49 -19.99 5.66
C ASP A 598 15.40 -19.44 4.72
N PHE A 599 15.84 -18.81 3.61
CA PHE A 599 14.97 -18.12 2.67
C PHE A 599 13.92 -19.06 2.08
N ILE A 600 12.64 -18.73 2.26
CA ILE A 600 11.53 -19.52 1.75
C ILE A 600 11.34 -19.19 0.27
N TYR A 601 11.58 -20.19 -0.57
CA TYR A 601 11.56 -20.06 -2.02
C TYR A 601 10.55 -21.05 -2.64
N PRO A 602 9.67 -20.62 -3.55
CA PRO A 602 8.77 -21.51 -4.25
C PRO A 602 9.54 -22.36 -5.28
N VAL A 603 9.49 -23.67 -5.11
CA VAL A 603 10.09 -24.65 -6.01
C VAL A 603 8.98 -25.29 -6.84
N PRO A 604 9.07 -25.28 -8.19
CA PRO A 604 8.12 -26.01 -9.03
C PRO A 604 8.20 -27.52 -8.75
N ASP A 605 7.08 -28.11 -8.43
CA ASP A 605 6.92 -29.57 -8.40
C ASP A 605 6.42 -30.06 -9.76
N GLN A 606 7.28 -30.74 -10.50
CA GLN A 606 6.96 -31.22 -11.85
C GLN A 606 5.83 -32.27 -11.87
N ARG A 607 5.60 -32.99 -10.79
CA ARG A 607 4.55 -34.00 -10.71
C ARG A 607 3.16 -33.37 -10.58
N SER A 608 3.04 -32.43 -9.67
CA SER A 608 1.76 -31.77 -9.36
C SER A 608 1.50 -30.54 -10.20
N LYS A 609 2.49 -30.04 -10.97
CA LYS A 609 2.44 -28.74 -11.67
C LYS A 609 2.10 -27.57 -10.76
N ALA A 610 2.41 -27.69 -9.47
CA ALA A 610 2.22 -26.69 -8.44
C ALA A 610 3.57 -26.23 -7.88
N LEU A 611 3.54 -25.21 -7.04
CA LEU A 611 4.70 -24.69 -6.33
C LEU A 611 4.71 -25.26 -4.92
N LYS A 612 5.85 -25.66 -4.42
CA LYS A 612 6.07 -26.00 -3.01
C LYS A 612 7.09 -25.05 -2.41
N ASN A 613 6.74 -24.41 -1.31
CA ASN A 613 7.68 -23.55 -0.61
C ASN A 613 8.68 -24.39 0.20
N GLU A 614 9.96 -24.08 0.06
CA GLU A 614 11.05 -24.76 0.78
C GLU A 614 12.02 -23.71 1.33
N ASN A 615 12.63 -23.99 2.49
CA ASN A 615 13.73 -23.18 2.97
C ASN A 615 14.97 -23.47 2.11
N LYS A 616 15.38 -22.50 1.31
CA LYS A 616 16.69 -22.48 0.63
C LYS A 616 17.67 -21.70 1.51
N SER A 617 18.92 -22.13 1.46
CA SER A 617 19.87 -21.81 2.51
C SER A 617 20.18 -20.33 2.67
N SER A 618 20.79 -19.66 1.71
CA SER A 618 21.23 -18.28 1.94
C SER A 618 21.22 -17.44 0.67
N VAL A 619 20.81 -16.19 0.81
CA VAL A 619 20.77 -15.20 -0.27
C VAL A 619 21.42 -13.92 0.19
N ARG A 620 22.39 -13.43 -0.55
CA ARG A 620 23.00 -12.11 -0.35
C ARG A 620 22.52 -11.15 -1.43
N ILE A 621 22.03 -9.98 -1.00
CA ILE A 621 21.59 -8.93 -1.90
C ILE A 621 22.38 -7.67 -1.60
N THR A 622 23.02 -7.10 -2.62
CA THR A 622 23.67 -5.81 -2.58
C THR A 622 23.08 -4.91 -3.64
N GLY A 623 22.97 -3.63 -3.38
CA GLY A 623 22.45 -2.72 -4.38
C GLY A 623 22.53 -1.27 -4.00
N MET A 624 22.15 -0.44 -4.98
CA MET A 624 22.05 1.00 -4.83
C MET A 624 20.80 1.52 -5.55
N GLU A 625 20.32 2.63 -5.07
CA GLU A 625 19.20 3.33 -5.66
C GLU A 625 19.42 4.84 -5.62
N ALA A 626 18.88 5.53 -6.60
CA ALA A 626 18.91 6.98 -6.69
C ALA A 626 17.56 7.52 -7.14
N GLU A 627 17.21 8.68 -6.61
CA GLU A 627 16.00 9.45 -6.96
C GLU A 627 16.38 10.91 -7.17
N LEU A 628 15.86 11.50 -8.23
CA LEU A 628 15.90 12.94 -8.47
C LEU A 628 14.48 13.42 -8.71
N ARG A 629 14.10 14.50 -8.03
CA ARG A 629 12.83 15.19 -8.22
C ARG A 629 13.05 16.68 -8.37
N TYR A 630 12.36 17.27 -9.33
CA TYR A 630 12.29 18.70 -9.56
C TYR A 630 10.86 19.15 -9.71
N ASP A 631 10.44 20.14 -8.91
CA ASP A 631 9.13 20.79 -9.03
C ASP A 631 9.31 22.28 -9.30
N TYR A 632 8.61 22.81 -10.28
CA TYR A 632 8.48 24.21 -10.55
C TYR A 632 7.06 24.67 -10.25
N MET A 633 6.87 25.31 -9.10
CA MET A 633 5.55 25.72 -8.60
C MET A 633 4.54 24.55 -8.67
N ASN A 634 3.32 24.83 -9.16
CA ASN A 634 2.29 23.83 -9.45
C ASN A 634 2.17 23.52 -10.96
N LEU A 635 3.15 24.04 -11.77
CA LEU A 635 3.13 23.94 -13.23
C LEU A 635 3.81 22.66 -13.72
N LEU A 636 5.00 22.36 -13.20
CA LEU A 636 5.84 21.27 -13.70
C LEU A 636 6.37 20.43 -12.53
N SER A 637 6.27 19.12 -12.65
CA SER A 637 6.98 18.15 -11.80
C SER A 637 7.68 17.14 -12.68
N PHE A 638 8.95 16.91 -12.40
CA PHE A 638 9.77 15.90 -13.05
C PHE A 638 10.40 15.02 -11.98
N ASN A 639 10.35 13.71 -12.18
CA ASN A 639 11.03 12.74 -11.31
C ASN A 639 11.66 11.64 -12.14
N VAL A 640 12.82 11.17 -11.68
CA VAL A 640 13.50 10.01 -12.22
C VAL A 640 14.06 9.19 -11.08
N ASN A 641 13.98 7.88 -11.19
CA ASN A 641 14.62 6.96 -10.25
C ASN A 641 15.23 5.77 -10.98
N LEU A 642 16.27 5.22 -10.36
CA LEU A 642 16.98 4.05 -10.83
C LEU A 642 17.33 3.16 -9.65
N THR A 643 17.21 1.85 -9.85
CA THR A 643 17.57 0.82 -8.86
C THR A 643 18.43 -0.24 -9.53
N TYR A 644 19.57 -0.50 -8.94
CA TYR A 644 20.44 -1.63 -9.23
C TYR A 644 20.50 -2.56 -8.03
N GLN A 645 20.34 -3.86 -8.25
CA GLN A 645 20.42 -4.88 -7.21
C GLN A 645 21.06 -6.15 -7.73
N ASN A 646 21.90 -6.77 -6.91
CA ASN A 646 22.53 -8.04 -7.20
C ASN A 646 22.18 -9.05 -6.10
N ALA A 647 21.20 -9.91 -6.38
CA ALA A 647 20.77 -10.99 -5.50
C ALA A 647 21.42 -12.30 -5.94
N VAL A 648 22.24 -12.90 -5.09
CA VAL A 648 22.99 -14.11 -5.37
C VAL A 648 22.76 -15.19 -4.32
N ASN A 649 22.72 -16.46 -4.79
CA ASN A 649 22.73 -17.62 -3.91
C ASN A 649 24.09 -17.74 -3.23
N THR A 650 24.13 -17.74 -1.90
CA THR A 650 25.35 -17.93 -1.12
C THR A 650 25.46 -19.30 -0.45
N THR A 651 24.55 -20.20 -0.79
CA THR A 651 24.62 -21.61 -0.35
C THR A 651 25.74 -22.31 -1.11
N LYS A 652 26.79 -22.66 -0.39
CA LYS A 652 27.95 -23.34 -0.98
C LYS A 652 27.73 -24.84 -1.09
N PHE A 653 27.06 -25.46 -0.15
CA PHE A 653 26.86 -26.91 -0.11
C PHE A 653 25.38 -27.26 0.07
N GLY A 654 24.88 -28.22 -0.70
CA GLY A 654 23.50 -28.71 -0.64
C GLY A 654 23.36 -29.81 0.40
N GLY A 655 23.22 -29.43 1.69
CA GLY A 655 23.06 -30.34 2.83
C GLY A 655 24.35 -30.54 3.63
N THR A 656 24.24 -31.25 4.76
CA THR A 656 25.31 -31.42 5.75
C THR A 656 26.39 -32.43 5.32
N THR A 657 26.14 -33.24 4.31
CA THR A 657 27.05 -34.30 3.83
C THR A 657 27.71 -34.04 2.50
N SER A 658 27.31 -32.97 1.77
CA SER A 658 27.88 -32.64 0.47
C SER A 658 29.21 -31.91 0.62
N SER A 659 30.29 -32.43 0.01
CA SER A 659 31.58 -31.80 -0.12
C SER A 659 31.73 -31.00 -1.43
N THR A 660 30.81 -31.17 -2.37
CA THR A 660 30.83 -30.51 -3.69
C THR A 660 29.99 -29.23 -3.61
N PRO A 661 30.53 -28.07 -4.01
CA PRO A 661 29.76 -26.84 -4.08
C PRO A 661 28.55 -26.98 -5.01
N GLU A 662 27.42 -26.38 -4.64
CA GLU A 662 26.26 -26.30 -5.53
C GLU A 662 26.60 -25.56 -6.83
N ALA A 663 26.10 -26.07 -7.95
CA ALA A 663 26.30 -25.42 -9.25
C ALA A 663 25.74 -23.98 -9.29
N THR A 664 24.75 -23.69 -8.47
CA THR A 664 24.12 -22.36 -8.35
C THR A 664 24.82 -21.41 -7.37
N TYR A 665 25.93 -21.86 -6.73
CA TYR A 665 26.68 -21.00 -5.80
C TYR A 665 27.18 -19.74 -6.49
N LEU A 666 26.89 -18.57 -5.89
CA LEU A 666 27.14 -17.23 -6.40
C LEU A 666 26.42 -16.86 -7.71
N ASN A 667 25.53 -17.69 -8.22
CA ASN A 667 24.67 -17.32 -9.34
C ASN A 667 23.57 -16.35 -8.87
N LYS A 668 23.13 -15.48 -9.79
CA LYS A 668 21.98 -14.60 -9.54
C LYS A 668 20.71 -15.41 -9.32
N ILE A 669 19.90 -14.97 -8.38
CA ILE A 669 18.56 -15.54 -8.18
C ILE A 669 17.73 -15.30 -9.44
N PRO A 670 17.18 -16.36 -10.06
CA PRO A 670 16.42 -16.25 -11.30
C PRO A 670 15.08 -15.53 -11.08
N ASN A 671 14.47 -15.14 -12.21
CA ASN A 671 13.17 -14.48 -12.25
C ASN A 671 13.10 -13.22 -11.35
N GLN A 672 14.21 -12.45 -11.29
CA GLN A 672 14.28 -11.18 -10.57
C GLN A 672 15.00 -10.12 -11.40
N PRO A 673 14.36 -8.95 -11.66
CA PRO A 673 15.02 -7.84 -12.34
C PRO A 673 16.14 -7.28 -11.46
N TRP A 674 17.30 -7.05 -12.05
CA TRP A 674 18.48 -6.56 -11.35
C TRP A 674 18.79 -5.09 -11.66
N LEU A 675 18.21 -4.52 -12.73
CA LEU A 675 18.28 -3.10 -13.06
C LEU A 675 16.93 -2.64 -13.59
N PHE A 676 16.35 -1.61 -12.94
CA PHE A 676 15.09 -1.03 -13.35
C PHE A 676 14.98 0.42 -12.88
N GLY A 677 14.12 1.19 -13.54
CA GLY A 677 13.90 2.57 -13.17
C GLY A 677 12.66 3.18 -13.81
N ASN A 678 12.32 4.37 -13.39
CA ASN A 678 11.15 5.10 -13.85
C ASN A 678 11.50 6.56 -14.10
N ALA A 679 10.81 7.17 -15.06
CA ALA A 679 10.80 8.61 -15.27
C ALA A 679 9.35 9.10 -15.34
N GLY A 680 9.08 10.25 -14.72
CA GLY A 680 7.76 10.88 -14.72
C GLY A 680 7.84 12.35 -15.01
N LEU A 681 6.90 12.83 -15.82
CA LEU A 681 6.72 14.25 -16.15
C LEU A 681 5.24 14.60 -15.91
N SER A 682 4.99 15.64 -15.14
CA SER A 682 3.66 16.20 -14.91
C SER A 682 3.66 17.69 -15.25
N ILE A 683 2.75 18.10 -16.11
CA ILE A 683 2.55 19.51 -16.48
C ILE A 683 1.09 19.85 -16.20
N GLY A 684 0.85 20.92 -15.41
CA GLY A 684 -0.52 21.30 -15.05
C GLY A 684 -0.69 22.80 -14.95
N LYS A 685 -1.74 23.35 -15.56
CA LYS A 685 -2.04 24.78 -15.53
C LYS A 685 -3.47 25.01 -15.05
N ASN A 686 -3.61 25.95 -14.10
CA ASN A 686 -4.92 26.41 -13.65
C ASN A 686 -5.49 27.42 -14.63
N ASP A 687 -6.81 27.51 -14.71
CA ASP A 687 -7.60 28.51 -15.44
C ASP A 687 -7.29 28.60 -16.95
N LEU A 688 -6.76 27.50 -17.54
CA LEU A 688 -6.43 27.48 -18.98
C LEU A 688 -7.68 27.46 -19.88
N LEU A 689 -8.72 26.69 -19.47
CA LEU A 689 -9.96 26.50 -20.22
C LEU A 689 -11.19 27.06 -19.46
N GLY A 690 -10.99 28.06 -18.62
CA GLY A 690 -12.03 28.72 -17.83
C GLY A 690 -11.62 28.89 -16.36
N LYS A 691 -12.36 29.74 -15.65
CA LYS A 691 -12.13 30.00 -14.21
C LYS A 691 -12.37 28.74 -13.38
N ASP A 692 -11.59 28.55 -12.31
CA ASP A 692 -11.68 27.40 -11.38
C ASP A 692 -11.49 26.03 -12.07
N THR A 693 -10.75 26.00 -13.16
CA THR A 693 -10.39 24.78 -13.90
C THR A 693 -8.90 24.46 -13.78
N ARG A 694 -8.54 23.21 -14.00
CA ARG A 694 -7.15 22.76 -14.12
C ARG A 694 -7.03 21.73 -15.22
N LEU A 695 -6.12 21.95 -16.17
CA LEU A 695 -5.69 20.95 -17.13
C LEU A 695 -4.34 20.39 -16.70
N GLN A 696 -4.21 19.06 -16.63
CA GLN A 696 -2.99 18.39 -16.21
C GLN A 696 -2.67 17.23 -17.16
N PHE A 697 -1.46 17.20 -17.64
CA PHE A 697 -0.88 16.11 -18.42
C PHE A 697 0.17 15.39 -17.60
N ASN A 698 0.13 14.06 -17.57
CA ASN A 698 1.13 13.22 -16.92
C ASN A 698 1.67 12.20 -17.93
N TRP A 699 2.99 12.03 -17.91
CA TRP A 699 3.71 11.03 -18.69
C TRP A 699 4.57 10.21 -17.74
N TYR A 700 4.50 8.89 -17.84
CA TYR A 700 5.32 7.97 -17.06
C TYR A 700 5.98 6.94 -17.97
N THR A 701 7.26 6.70 -17.74
CA THR A 701 8.05 5.69 -18.44
C THR A 701 8.62 4.72 -17.43
N GLN A 702 8.50 3.43 -17.69
CA GLN A 702 9.10 2.36 -16.92
C GLN A 702 10.12 1.63 -17.77
N TYR A 703 11.31 1.39 -17.21
CA TYR A 703 12.36 0.59 -17.81
C TYR A 703 12.69 -0.60 -16.92
N VAL A 704 12.80 -1.80 -17.52
CA VAL A 704 13.26 -3.03 -16.86
C VAL A 704 14.30 -3.66 -17.78
N HIS A 705 15.48 -3.88 -17.24
CA HIS A 705 16.55 -4.56 -17.96
C HIS A 705 16.29 -6.07 -18.00
N TRP A 706 16.77 -6.77 -19.02
CA TRP A 706 16.57 -8.20 -19.20
C TRP A 706 17.12 -9.03 -18.03
N PHE A 707 16.55 -10.20 -17.78
CA PHE A 707 16.99 -11.13 -16.74
C PHE A 707 16.56 -12.55 -17.04
N TYR A 708 17.31 -13.54 -16.52
CA TYR A 708 17.01 -14.95 -16.72
C TYR A 708 15.83 -15.42 -15.87
N LEU A 709 15.07 -16.37 -16.42
CA LEU A 709 14.00 -17.10 -15.70
C LEU A 709 14.53 -18.34 -14.99
N THR A 710 15.71 -18.84 -15.37
CA THR A 710 16.38 -20.03 -14.84
C THR A 710 17.76 -19.66 -14.30
N TRP A 711 18.35 -20.54 -13.51
CA TRP A 711 19.70 -20.35 -12.97
C TRP A 711 20.74 -20.20 -14.07
N GLU A 712 21.69 -19.31 -13.87
CA GLU A 712 22.79 -19.08 -14.83
C GLU A 712 23.66 -20.34 -15.07
N ALA A 713 23.79 -21.21 -14.05
CA ALA A 713 24.55 -22.46 -14.14
C ALA A 713 23.85 -23.57 -14.96
N TYR A 714 22.52 -23.50 -15.16
CA TYR A 714 21.78 -24.56 -15.83
C TYR A 714 21.52 -24.25 -17.31
N GLY A 715 21.69 -25.25 -18.17
CA GLY A 715 21.49 -25.12 -19.60
C GLY A 715 22.62 -24.37 -20.31
N ASN A 716 22.55 -24.29 -21.65
CA ASN A 716 23.49 -23.51 -22.43
C ASN A 716 22.96 -22.07 -22.64
N ALA A 717 23.87 -21.13 -22.96
CA ALA A 717 23.54 -19.71 -23.09
C ALA A 717 22.44 -19.41 -24.12
N ASN A 718 22.36 -20.20 -25.20
CA ASN A 718 21.44 -19.97 -26.33
C ASN A 718 20.03 -20.57 -26.10
N GLY A 719 19.87 -21.46 -25.10
CA GLY A 719 18.61 -22.12 -24.79
C GLY A 719 17.93 -21.63 -23.52
N LYS A 720 18.47 -20.59 -22.86
CA LYS A 720 17.92 -20.06 -21.61
C LYS A 720 16.71 -19.18 -21.87
N SER A 721 15.64 -19.44 -21.14
CA SER A 721 14.51 -18.53 -21.08
C SER A 721 14.88 -17.25 -20.31
N ASP A 722 14.62 -16.10 -20.92
CA ASP A 722 14.81 -14.79 -20.33
C ASP A 722 13.57 -13.92 -20.46
N ILE A 723 13.54 -12.86 -19.70
CA ILE A 723 12.64 -11.72 -19.88
C ILE A 723 13.43 -10.62 -20.60
N PRO A 724 12.98 -10.15 -21.78
CA PRO A 724 13.70 -9.14 -22.54
C PRO A 724 13.67 -7.76 -21.88
N ASN A 725 14.48 -6.82 -22.41
CA ASN A 725 14.38 -5.41 -22.02
C ASN A 725 12.97 -4.89 -22.28
N GLN A 726 12.43 -4.16 -21.32
CA GLN A 726 11.09 -3.58 -21.40
C GLN A 726 11.14 -2.07 -21.21
N LEU A 727 10.48 -1.34 -22.10
CA LEU A 727 10.29 0.09 -22.00
C LEU A 727 8.80 0.39 -22.26
N VAL A 728 8.10 0.81 -21.22
CA VAL A 728 6.65 1.03 -21.27
C VAL A 728 6.34 2.49 -20.95
N HIS A 729 5.56 3.12 -21.82
CA HIS A 729 5.14 4.51 -21.68
C HIS A 729 3.63 4.59 -21.38
N ASN A 730 3.26 5.45 -20.43
CA ASN A 730 1.86 5.72 -20.08
C ASN A 730 1.62 7.22 -20.12
N ALA A 731 0.45 7.63 -20.58
CA ALA A 731 0.05 9.03 -20.64
C ALA A 731 -1.35 9.23 -20.07
N THR A 732 -1.57 10.31 -19.34
CA THR A 732 -2.87 10.67 -18.75
C THR A 732 -3.12 12.16 -18.95
N LEU A 733 -4.31 12.52 -19.45
CA LEU A 733 -4.81 13.88 -19.50
C LEU A 733 -6.00 14.02 -18.56
N THR A 734 -5.93 14.96 -17.63
CA THR A 734 -6.97 15.22 -16.64
C THR A 734 -7.48 16.63 -16.77
N TYR A 735 -8.80 16.80 -16.84
CA TYR A 735 -9.49 18.07 -16.76
C TYR A 735 -10.33 18.12 -15.48
N SER A 736 -10.04 19.10 -14.63
CA SER A 736 -10.71 19.33 -13.35
C SER A 736 -11.52 20.63 -13.42
N LEU A 737 -12.75 20.61 -12.92
CA LEU A 737 -13.69 21.76 -12.90
C LEU A 737 -14.08 22.07 -11.45
N GLN A 738 -14.49 23.32 -11.22
CA GLN A 738 -14.94 23.82 -9.92
C GLN A 738 -13.94 23.46 -8.80
N ASN A 739 -12.67 23.85 -9.00
CA ASN A 739 -11.57 23.56 -8.06
C ASN A 739 -11.41 22.06 -7.72
N GLY A 740 -11.67 21.17 -8.70
CA GLY A 740 -11.51 19.72 -8.55
C GLY A 740 -12.73 18.99 -7.98
N LYS A 741 -13.90 19.64 -7.94
CA LYS A 741 -15.15 18.99 -7.59
C LYS A 741 -15.56 17.94 -8.63
N TYR A 742 -15.39 18.24 -9.92
CA TYR A 742 -15.60 17.30 -11.03
C TYR A 742 -14.29 17.11 -11.76
N ASN A 743 -13.94 15.86 -12.04
CA ASN A 743 -12.71 15.52 -12.74
C ASN A 743 -13.00 14.48 -13.82
N ILE A 744 -12.47 14.72 -15.01
CA ILE A 744 -12.53 13.78 -16.14
C ILE A 744 -11.10 13.51 -16.58
N SER A 745 -10.74 12.24 -16.71
CA SER A 745 -9.41 11.82 -17.16
C SER A 745 -9.51 10.83 -18.32
N ALA A 746 -8.64 10.99 -19.30
CA ALA A 746 -8.38 10.03 -20.36
C ALA A 746 -6.96 9.50 -20.17
N GLU A 747 -6.77 8.18 -20.23
CA GLU A 747 -5.50 7.52 -20.00
C GLU A 747 -5.21 6.51 -21.09
N CYS A 748 -3.95 6.46 -21.54
CA CYS A 748 -3.41 5.42 -22.39
C CYS A 748 -2.24 4.76 -21.67
N ARG A 749 -2.33 3.45 -21.46
CA ARG A 749 -1.26 2.63 -20.91
C ARG A 749 -0.58 1.84 -22.00
N ASN A 750 0.73 1.61 -21.82
CA ASN A 750 1.57 0.92 -22.79
C ASN A 750 1.38 1.50 -24.20
N LEU A 751 1.62 2.83 -24.34
CA LEU A 751 1.37 3.60 -25.56
C LEU A 751 2.00 3.00 -26.81
N SER A 752 3.19 2.42 -26.65
CA SER A 752 3.96 1.77 -27.74
C SER A 752 3.51 0.34 -28.06
N ASP A 753 2.56 -0.23 -27.31
CA ASP A 753 2.07 -1.61 -27.42
C ASP A 753 3.20 -2.66 -27.33
N ASN A 754 4.23 -2.37 -26.52
CA ASN A 754 5.34 -3.29 -26.32
C ASN A 754 4.89 -4.50 -25.51
N PRO A 755 5.30 -5.72 -25.85
CA PRO A 755 5.10 -6.88 -24.99
C PRO A 755 5.76 -6.63 -23.62
N ALA A 756 4.99 -6.73 -22.57
CA ALA A 756 5.46 -6.55 -21.20
C ALA A 756 5.25 -7.84 -20.40
N PHE A 757 6.32 -8.26 -19.71
CA PHE A 757 6.36 -9.48 -18.93
C PHE A 757 6.87 -9.16 -17.53
N ASP A 758 6.40 -9.90 -16.53
CA ASP A 758 6.94 -9.74 -15.19
C ASP A 758 7.38 -11.08 -14.62
N ASN A 759 6.43 -11.90 -14.14
CA ASN A 759 6.73 -13.14 -13.43
C ASN A 759 6.60 -14.34 -14.38
N PHE A 760 7.59 -15.21 -14.41
CA PHE A 760 7.58 -16.44 -15.23
C PHE A 760 7.13 -16.23 -16.70
N ARG A 761 7.50 -15.10 -17.29
CA ARG A 761 7.14 -14.71 -18.66
C ARG A 761 5.63 -14.62 -18.94
N LEU A 762 4.81 -14.44 -17.90
CA LEU A 762 3.40 -14.15 -18.05
C LEU A 762 3.21 -12.75 -18.63
N GLN A 763 2.49 -12.66 -19.76
CA GLN A 763 2.30 -11.42 -20.49
C GLN A 763 1.25 -10.54 -19.82
N LYS A 764 1.57 -9.26 -19.71
CA LYS A 764 0.65 -8.20 -19.29
C LYS A 764 -0.19 -7.73 -20.48
N PRO A 765 -1.31 -7.00 -20.20
CA PRO A 765 -2.07 -6.36 -21.27
C PRO A 765 -1.20 -5.45 -22.13
N GLY A 766 -1.40 -5.48 -23.44
CA GLY A 766 -0.84 -4.52 -24.40
C GLY A 766 -1.42 -3.12 -24.20
N ARG A 767 -1.47 -2.32 -25.27
CA ARG A 767 -2.03 -0.97 -25.22
C ARG A 767 -3.48 -0.98 -24.72
N ALA A 768 -3.75 -0.13 -23.72
CA ALA A 768 -5.06 -0.03 -23.11
C ALA A 768 -5.47 1.43 -22.90
N PHE A 769 -6.71 1.75 -23.24
CA PHE A 769 -7.32 3.07 -23.06
C PHE A 769 -8.34 3.00 -21.94
N SER A 770 -8.45 4.09 -21.18
CA SER A 770 -9.51 4.22 -20.17
C SER A 770 -9.91 5.67 -19.96
N MET A 771 -11.14 5.84 -19.48
CA MET A 771 -11.67 7.13 -19.03
C MET A 771 -12.15 6.99 -17.61
N LYS A 772 -11.94 8.03 -16.79
CA LYS A 772 -12.42 8.11 -15.41
C LYS A 772 -13.17 9.41 -15.19
N PHE A 773 -14.33 9.31 -14.54
CA PHE A 773 -15.04 10.43 -13.94
C PHE A 773 -14.92 10.32 -12.41
N ARG A 774 -14.63 11.44 -11.73
CA ARG A 774 -14.59 11.53 -10.28
C ARG A 774 -15.31 12.77 -9.78
N TYR A 775 -16.20 12.58 -8.82
CA TYR A 775 -16.87 13.63 -8.06
C TYR A 775 -16.29 13.68 -6.66
N PHE A 776 -15.83 14.85 -6.24
CA PHE A 776 -15.25 15.07 -4.92
C PHE A 776 -15.87 16.32 -4.29
N LEU A 777 -16.54 16.15 -3.16
CA LEU A 777 -17.18 17.22 -2.39
C LEU A 777 -16.66 17.19 -0.95
N ARG A 778 -16.30 18.36 -0.44
CA ARG A 778 -15.96 18.62 0.96
C ARG A 778 -16.93 19.58 1.58
#